data_49eb1feb562975b1de7c60cc044401a7
#
_entry.id   49eb1feb562975b1de7c60cc044401a7
#
_cell.length_a   1.000
_cell.length_b   1.000
_cell.length_c   1.000
_cell.angle_alpha   90.00
_cell.angle_beta   90.00
_cell.angle_gamma   90.00
#
_symmetry.space_group_name_H-M   'P 1'
#
loop_
_entity.id
_entity.type
_entity.pdbx_description
1 polymer ?
#
loop_
_entity_poly.entity_id
_entity_poly.type
_entity_poly.pdbx_seq_one_letter_code
_entity_poly.pdbx_strand_id
1 'polypeptide(L)'
;MEQESLVQDSLPISSPFGATAGSTAGSFEIVPAIAALEITRRDPKLPCYSFGTKRKMEYFCGRQDVLQKMDECLLPSPNKLESEGGEQLQSFAICGLGGMGKTELAVEFAYTRKEYFEAIFWLGADNVQVLASNFANIAQQLGLEDGPQDLVASRDIVNGWLSKPMRKVVEPDIPENQVHWLIIFDNVDNLDVLYDYWPTTGRGSVLITSRDPLAKHNHLLENGQDLSPLTSTESETLMQHLTHVKADPPQREALAAILERLDGLPIVIDQMSSTFRDLRLSYIDFLRLYNEEGIVRLQTMQNFSATSDKVGSLVTLWSLKRLSIRTKELLWVISLLDPDEIPEETFFYKKGHIALSNYPKTLRDYLQARAELLSSSLIKHDAEQQKISLHRLTQETARAIMDEKQLFQAFQTAIQLVIEAWPFQSMREHHWIARFPKCETIFPSILRLKSRAEEFIRDGRDYALNIGLAKLLNDTGWYMYERGVPEELKTFAELSLKIGEQLQARGGDEEVLRTVRESHSYVGIACAESHESTLHMFHIQKWLDVLLERESTPGVPVLDYELGYAYNEIGVAYGFQNKVEEAAQAFLRSIEIFQGLSDYEETMLGWPTPNLGFMYWLQGKLEDAEHVFTEILDIHVAAWGVDDTTSFKTGKILYGMGNVLHDMGRFDESFNFHRRCLQQYKKTLGLRHERTGDICHRLAGHYIRQGAYKEAE
;
A
#
# COMPACT_ATOMS: atom_id res chain seq x y z
N MET A 1 21.68 -24.29 57.97
CA MET A 1 21.67 -25.17 56.77
C MET A 1 20.37 -24.84 56.05
N GLU A 2 20.44 -23.80 55.29
CA GLU A 2 19.38 -23.35 54.38
C GLU A 2 19.85 -23.65 52.96
N GLN A 3 19.06 -24.45 52.26
CA GLN A 3 19.25 -24.75 50.85
C GLN A 3 18.63 -23.58 50.05
N GLU A 4 19.47 -22.75 49.45
CA GLU A 4 19.04 -21.84 48.41
C GLU A 4 18.72 -22.67 47.15
N SER A 5 17.43 -22.70 46.79
CA SER A 5 16.96 -23.22 45.54
C SER A 5 17.27 -22.18 44.46
N LEU A 6 18.19 -22.49 43.57
CA LEU A 6 18.38 -21.79 42.30
C LEU A 6 17.10 -21.93 41.46
N VAL A 7 16.33 -20.85 41.40
CA VAL A 7 15.28 -20.68 40.41
C VAL A 7 15.98 -20.49 39.04
N GLN A 8 15.92 -21.48 38.21
CA GLN A 8 16.21 -21.35 36.78
C GLN A 8 15.12 -20.49 36.16
N ASP A 9 15.42 -19.21 35.96
CA ASP A 9 14.65 -18.34 35.11
C ASP A 9 14.83 -18.81 33.65
N SER A 10 13.94 -19.70 33.23
CA SER A 10 13.75 -20.00 31.82
C SER A 10 13.05 -18.82 31.17
N LEU A 11 13.82 -17.93 30.56
CA LEU A 11 13.31 -16.90 29.65
C LEU A 11 12.50 -17.56 28.53
N PRO A 12 11.37 -16.98 28.09
CA PRO A 12 10.58 -17.54 27.02
C PRO A 12 11.42 -17.60 25.74
N ILE A 13 11.55 -18.80 25.19
CA ILE A 13 12.24 -19.06 23.92
C ILE A 13 11.35 -18.48 22.81
N SER A 14 11.80 -17.44 22.12
CA SER A 14 11.16 -16.99 20.87
C SER A 14 11.09 -18.15 19.90
N SER A 15 9.92 -18.35 19.27
CA SER A 15 9.73 -19.46 18.33
C SER A 15 10.75 -19.36 17.19
N PRO A 16 11.49 -20.43 16.84
CA PRO A 16 12.41 -20.43 15.71
C PRO A 16 11.72 -20.22 14.35
N PHE A 17 10.38 -20.24 14.33
CA PHE A 17 9.56 -20.15 13.13
C PHE A 17 9.01 -18.75 12.86
N GLY A 18 9.33 -17.75 13.67
CA GLY A 18 9.05 -16.36 13.33
C GLY A 18 7.95 -15.72 14.14
N ALA A 19 7.39 -16.25 15.15
CA ALA A 19 6.47 -15.51 15.98
C ALA A 19 6.84 -15.60 17.44
N THR A 20 7.05 -14.48 18.09
CA THR A 20 7.18 -14.39 19.53
C THR A 20 5.86 -14.76 20.19
N ALA A 21 5.87 -15.71 21.13
CA ALA A 21 4.72 -16.00 21.96
C ALA A 21 4.23 -14.70 22.60
N GLY A 22 2.95 -14.36 22.37
CA GLY A 22 2.36 -13.12 22.80
C GLY A 22 2.60 -12.82 24.27
N SER A 23 3.26 -11.73 24.53
CA SER A 23 3.26 -11.12 25.85
C SER A 23 1.90 -10.47 26.06
N THR A 24 1.16 -11.00 27.01
CA THR A 24 0.03 -10.30 27.63
C THR A 24 0.45 -8.89 28.00
N ALA A 25 -0.35 -7.94 27.58
CA ALA A 25 -0.29 -6.51 27.84
C ALA A 25 0.53 -6.10 29.08
N GLY A 26 1.78 -5.79 28.85
CA GLY A 26 2.64 -5.01 29.69
C GLY A 26 3.42 -4.11 28.75
N SER A 27 3.06 -2.85 28.73
CA SER A 27 3.73 -1.80 28.00
C SER A 27 5.23 -1.78 28.33
N PHE A 28 6.05 -2.40 27.51
CA PHE A 28 7.49 -2.23 27.55
C PHE A 28 7.87 -1.07 26.62
N GLU A 29 8.08 0.11 27.23
CA GLU A 29 8.61 1.33 26.58
C GLU A 29 10.07 1.21 26.08
N ILE A 30 10.67 0.02 26.05
CA ILE A 30 12.11 -0.17 25.77
C ILE A 30 12.39 -0.30 24.27
N VAL A 31 11.46 -0.82 23.46
CA VAL A 31 11.67 -1.00 22.01
C VAL A 31 11.77 0.34 21.24
N PRO A 32 11.05 1.41 21.61
CA PRO A 32 11.24 2.72 20.98
C PRO A 32 12.63 3.34 21.20
N ALA A 33 13.30 3.05 22.30
CA ALA A 33 14.55 3.70 22.67
C ALA A 33 15.76 3.26 21.82
N ILE A 34 15.89 1.96 21.50
CA ILE A 34 17.05 1.47 20.72
C ILE A 34 16.92 1.86 19.24
N ALA A 35 15.74 1.74 18.70
CA ALA A 35 15.45 2.20 17.33
C ALA A 35 15.53 3.73 17.23
N ALA A 36 15.12 4.46 18.26
CA ALA A 36 15.29 5.90 18.35
C ALA A 36 16.78 6.33 18.40
N LEU A 37 17.66 5.58 19.06
CA LEU A 37 19.07 5.91 19.19
C LEU A 37 19.88 5.79 17.88
N GLU A 38 19.54 4.88 16.97
CA GLU A 38 20.20 4.80 15.66
C GLU A 38 19.52 5.67 14.59
N ILE A 39 18.21 5.87 14.65
CA ILE A 39 17.48 6.81 13.79
C ILE A 39 17.87 8.25 14.10
N THR A 40 18.08 8.57 15.37
CA THR A 40 18.52 9.91 15.83
C THR A 40 19.93 10.27 15.38
N ARG A 41 20.69 9.41 14.69
CA ARG A 41 22.06 9.70 14.22
C ARG A 41 22.16 10.18 12.77
N ARG A 42 21.06 10.19 12.01
CA ARG A 42 21.07 10.67 10.62
C ARG A 42 20.34 12.00 10.52
N ASP A 43 21.05 12.99 10.01
CA ASP A 43 20.44 14.26 9.69
C ASP A 43 19.46 14.07 8.52
N PRO A 44 18.22 14.54 8.64
CA PRO A 44 17.26 14.42 7.56
C PRO A 44 17.67 15.26 6.35
N LYS A 45 17.33 14.77 5.15
CA LYS A 45 17.56 15.53 3.90
C LYS A 45 16.50 16.63 3.77
N LEU A 46 16.89 17.85 4.11
CA LEU A 46 16.02 19.04 4.07
C LEU A 46 16.59 20.11 3.13
N PRO A 47 15.73 20.92 2.48
CA PRO A 47 14.26 20.84 2.51
C PRO A 47 13.73 19.64 1.77
N CYS A 48 12.61 19.05 2.25
CA CYS A 48 11.98 17.88 1.65
C CYS A 48 10.53 18.17 1.25
N TYR A 49 10.22 18.11 -0.04
CA TYR A 49 8.88 18.40 -0.56
C TYR A 49 8.38 17.27 -1.43
N SER A 50 7.36 16.58 -0.96
CA SER A 50 6.72 15.45 -1.66
C SER A 50 5.25 15.78 -1.97
N PHE A 51 4.99 16.22 -3.18
CA PHE A 51 3.64 16.57 -3.66
C PHE A 51 2.99 15.45 -4.49
N GLY A 52 3.68 14.34 -4.72
CA GLY A 52 3.21 13.31 -5.66
C GLY A 52 3.02 13.89 -7.05
N THR A 53 1.85 13.63 -7.64
CA THR A 53 1.44 14.20 -8.94
C THR A 53 0.71 15.54 -8.83
N LYS A 54 0.55 16.06 -7.62
CA LYS A 54 -0.19 17.32 -7.41
C LYS A 54 0.64 18.49 -7.95
N ARG A 55 0.06 19.25 -8.88
CA ARG A 55 0.68 20.43 -9.48
C ARG A 55 -0.16 21.65 -9.16
N LYS A 56 0.50 22.77 -8.92
CA LYS A 56 -0.18 24.05 -8.77
C LYS A 56 -0.94 24.38 -10.06
N MET A 57 -2.20 24.75 -9.94
CA MET A 57 -2.97 25.27 -11.09
C MET A 57 -2.37 26.57 -11.60
N GLU A 58 -2.35 26.76 -12.91
CA GLU A 58 -1.93 28.04 -13.50
C GLU A 58 -2.86 29.20 -13.07
N TYR A 59 -4.11 28.88 -12.82
CA TYR A 59 -5.12 29.84 -12.38
C TYR A 59 -5.97 29.25 -11.26
N PHE A 60 -5.90 29.87 -10.09
CA PHE A 60 -6.72 29.59 -8.93
C PHE A 60 -7.65 30.77 -8.68
N CYS A 61 -8.95 30.52 -8.45
CA CYS A 61 -9.98 31.56 -8.30
C CYS A 61 -10.73 31.46 -6.99
N GLY A 62 -10.85 32.60 -6.30
CA GLY A 62 -11.67 32.72 -5.11
C GLY A 62 -11.04 32.12 -3.84
N ARG A 63 -11.89 31.83 -2.84
CA ARG A 63 -11.53 31.14 -1.59
C ARG A 63 -10.53 31.86 -0.68
N GLN A 64 -10.36 33.17 -0.82
CA GLN A 64 -9.38 33.93 -0.04
C GLN A 64 -9.72 33.92 1.44
N ASP A 65 -11.00 33.90 1.79
CA ASP A 65 -11.50 33.79 3.16
C ASP A 65 -11.10 32.47 3.83
N VAL A 66 -11.14 31.36 3.09
CA VAL A 66 -10.72 30.04 3.59
C VAL A 66 -9.19 29.97 3.72
N LEU A 67 -8.46 30.46 2.70
CA LEU A 67 -6.99 30.53 2.75
C LEU A 67 -6.51 31.36 3.93
N GLN A 68 -7.15 32.48 4.22
CA GLN A 68 -6.81 33.30 5.38
C GLN A 68 -7.00 32.54 6.71
N LYS A 69 -8.09 31.80 6.87
CA LYS A 69 -8.31 30.97 8.07
C LYS A 69 -7.28 29.83 8.17
N MET A 70 -6.91 29.24 7.04
CA MET A 70 -5.83 28.25 7.01
C MET A 70 -4.49 28.89 7.41
N ASP A 71 -4.19 30.11 6.96
CA ASP A 71 -3.01 30.85 7.37
C ASP A 71 -2.98 31.08 8.89
N GLU A 72 -4.09 31.53 9.46
CA GLU A 72 -4.24 31.78 10.90
C GLU A 72 -4.07 30.48 11.73
N CYS A 73 -4.51 29.36 11.21
CA CYS A 73 -4.47 28.07 11.90
C CYS A 73 -3.14 27.32 11.70
N LEU A 74 -2.62 27.26 10.48
CA LEU A 74 -1.57 26.31 10.09
C LEU A 74 -0.18 26.93 9.96
N LEU A 75 -0.07 28.28 9.80
CA LEU A 75 1.26 28.89 9.69
C LEU A 75 1.96 29.01 11.03
N PRO A 76 3.29 28.79 11.08
CA PRO A 76 4.09 29.02 12.28
C PRO A 76 3.96 30.48 12.73
N SER A 77 3.58 30.71 13.98
CA SER A 77 3.45 32.07 14.54
C SER A 77 4.38 32.24 15.74
N PRO A 78 5.18 33.32 15.78
CA PRO A 78 6.07 33.62 16.92
C PRO A 78 5.29 33.74 18.24
N ASN A 79 4.07 34.26 18.21
CA ASN A 79 3.25 34.49 19.41
C ASN A 79 2.64 33.21 20.00
N LYS A 80 2.58 32.10 19.22
CA LYS A 80 2.11 30.80 19.72
C LYS A 80 3.24 30.02 20.43
N LEU A 81 4.48 30.45 20.27
CA LEU A 81 5.67 29.80 20.87
C LEU A 81 5.89 30.18 22.35
N GLU A 82 5.30 31.27 22.83
CA GLU A 82 5.50 31.79 24.19
C GLU A 82 4.42 31.39 25.22
N SER A 83 3.37 30.69 24.80
CA SER A 83 2.37 30.19 25.75
C SER A 83 2.92 28.95 26.50
N GLU A 84 2.92 29.01 27.83
CA GLU A 84 3.37 27.97 28.77
C GLU A 84 2.59 26.65 28.68
N GLY A 85 2.59 25.99 27.56
CA GLY A 85 1.78 24.78 27.40
C GLY A 85 2.12 23.92 26.21
N GLY A 86 3.38 23.51 26.07
CA GLY A 86 3.72 22.40 25.21
C GLY A 86 3.58 22.65 23.68
N GLU A 87 4.31 21.93 22.93
CA GLU A 87 4.28 21.87 21.47
C GLU A 87 2.92 21.32 21.00
N GLN A 88 2.02 22.21 20.58
CA GLN A 88 0.68 21.80 20.12
C GLN A 88 0.68 21.67 18.60
N LEU A 89 0.33 20.46 18.12
CA LEU A 89 0.11 20.16 16.71
C LEU A 89 -1.04 21.01 16.16
N GLN A 90 -0.82 21.70 15.05
CA GLN A 90 -1.84 22.52 14.41
C GLN A 90 -2.58 21.70 13.36
N SER A 91 -3.90 21.81 13.33
CA SER A 91 -4.68 21.01 12.37
C SER A 91 -5.87 21.77 11.80
N PHE A 92 -6.18 21.48 10.53
CA PHE A 92 -7.32 22.07 9.83
C PHE A 92 -7.97 21.08 8.88
N ALA A 93 -9.30 21.02 8.87
CA ALA A 93 -10.08 20.18 7.96
C ALA A 93 -10.82 21.01 6.91
N ILE A 94 -10.63 20.67 5.63
CA ILE A 94 -11.47 21.16 4.54
C ILE A 94 -12.51 20.09 4.23
N CYS A 95 -13.77 20.34 4.59
CA CYS A 95 -14.87 19.41 4.36
C CYS A 95 -15.76 19.89 3.20
N GLY A 96 -16.54 18.99 2.60
CA GLY A 96 -17.54 19.34 1.58
C GLY A 96 -17.70 18.30 0.49
N LEU A 97 -18.70 18.47 -0.36
CA LEU A 97 -19.05 17.55 -1.43
C LEU A 97 -17.91 17.32 -2.44
N GLY A 98 -18.01 16.25 -3.22
CA GLY A 98 -17.13 15.99 -4.36
C GLY A 98 -17.18 17.13 -5.38
N GLY A 99 -16.02 17.48 -5.96
CA GLY A 99 -15.97 18.52 -7.01
C GLY A 99 -15.96 19.97 -6.53
N MET A 100 -16.00 20.23 -5.21
CA MET A 100 -15.95 21.56 -4.61
C MET A 100 -14.58 22.25 -4.67
N GLY A 101 -13.53 21.52 -5.05
CA GLY A 101 -12.18 22.07 -5.14
C GLY A 101 -11.37 21.99 -3.83
N LYS A 102 -11.71 21.08 -2.90
CA LYS A 102 -10.97 20.88 -1.63
C LYS A 102 -9.49 20.56 -1.86
N THR A 103 -9.22 19.58 -2.69
CA THR A 103 -7.86 19.17 -3.07
C THR A 103 -7.11 20.32 -3.74
N GLU A 104 -7.74 21.06 -4.65
CA GLU A 104 -7.11 22.20 -5.34
C GLU A 104 -6.82 23.37 -4.38
N LEU A 105 -7.68 23.58 -3.39
CA LEU A 105 -7.44 24.56 -2.33
C LEU A 105 -6.25 24.17 -1.44
N ALA A 106 -6.13 22.89 -1.08
CA ALA A 106 -5.00 22.36 -0.33
C ALA A 106 -3.70 22.46 -1.14
N VAL A 107 -3.73 22.21 -2.46
CA VAL A 107 -2.60 22.38 -3.37
C VAL A 107 -2.19 23.86 -3.41
N GLU A 108 -3.13 24.78 -3.61
CA GLU A 108 -2.84 26.23 -3.64
C GLU A 108 -2.20 26.69 -2.34
N PHE A 109 -2.74 26.26 -1.18
CA PHE A 109 -2.15 26.56 0.13
C PHE A 109 -0.71 26.06 0.22
N ALA A 110 -0.47 24.79 -0.07
CA ALA A 110 0.85 24.17 0.07
C ALA A 110 1.90 24.83 -0.83
N TYR A 111 1.55 25.13 -2.09
CA TYR A 111 2.49 25.78 -3.00
C TYR A 111 2.76 27.25 -2.69
N THR A 112 1.73 28.01 -2.26
CA THR A 112 1.87 29.44 -1.98
C THR A 112 2.45 29.74 -0.61
N ARG A 113 2.43 28.78 0.34
CA ARG A 113 2.99 28.88 1.69
C ARG A 113 4.24 27.99 1.88
N LYS A 114 4.79 27.48 0.79
CA LYS A 114 5.94 26.58 0.80
C LYS A 114 7.13 27.12 1.60
N GLU A 115 7.35 28.42 1.56
CA GLU A 115 8.47 29.10 2.25
C GLU A 115 8.41 29.04 3.79
N TYR A 116 7.22 28.76 4.35
CA TYR A 116 7.03 28.62 5.80
C TYR A 116 7.35 27.24 6.34
N PHE A 117 7.56 26.25 5.46
CA PHE A 117 7.79 24.86 5.81
C PHE A 117 9.06 24.32 5.15
N GLU A 118 9.84 23.56 5.91
CA GLU A 118 11.02 22.87 5.36
C GLU A 118 10.72 21.47 4.87
N ALA A 119 9.60 20.92 5.30
CA ALA A 119 9.08 19.65 4.80
C ALA A 119 7.59 19.74 4.52
N ILE A 120 7.17 19.27 3.35
CA ILE A 120 5.76 19.17 2.97
C ILE A 120 5.51 17.79 2.38
N PHE A 121 4.53 17.07 2.93
CA PHE A 121 4.17 15.72 2.51
C PHE A 121 2.70 15.65 2.11
N TRP A 122 2.46 15.22 0.89
CA TRP A 122 1.10 14.97 0.36
C TRP A 122 0.81 13.48 0.36
N LEU A 123 -0.25 13.05 1.04
CA LEU A 123 -0.58 11.65 1.28
C LEU A 123 -2.04 11.39 0.89
N GLY A 124 -2.26 10.41 0.01
CA GLY A 124 -3.60 9.86 -0.21
C GLY A 124 -4.03 9.05 1.01
N ALA A 125 -5.18 9.39 1.60
CA ALA A 125 -5.62 8.82 2.87
C ALA A 125 -7.00 8.11 2.77
N ASP A 126 -7.36 7.67 1.59
CA ASP A 126 -8.59 6.89 1.37
C ASP A 126 -8.39 5.37 1.59
N ASN A 127 -7.13 4.93 1.78
CA ASN A 127 -6.77 3.53 1.97
C ASN A 127 -5.52 3.42 2.86
N VAL A 128 -5.58 2.55 3.89
CA VAL A 128 -4.49 2.33 4.87
C VAL A 128 -3.21 1.84 4.21
N GLN A 129 -3.31 0.93 3.25
CA GLN A 129 -2.15 0.32 2.60
C GLN A 129 -1.42 1.34 1.71
N VAL A 130 -2.16 2.21 1.02
CA VAL A 130 -1.58 3.33 0.25
C VAL A 130 -0.90 4.31 1.20
N LEU A 131 -1.53 4.62 2.33
CA LEU A 131 -0.97 5.51 3.35
C LEU A 131 0.32 4.94 3.95
N ALA A 132 0.35 3.63 4.25
CA ALA A 132 1.55 2.94 4.71
C ALA A 132 2.72 3.04 3.72
N SER A 133 2.47 2.81 2.43
CA SER A 133 3.46 2.97 1.37
C SER A 133 3.95 4.41 1.26
N ASN A 134 3.06 5.39 1.40
CA ASN A 134 3.44 6.80 1.38
C ASN A 134 4.37 7.17 2.55
N PHE A 135 4.13 6.64 3.76
CA PHE A 135 5.02 6.85 4.91
C PHE A 135 6.41 6.22 4.68
N ALA A 136 6.47 5.03 4.09
CA ALA A 136 7.75 4.43 3.70
C ALA A 136 8.52 5.30 2.70
N ASN A 137 7.83 5.88 1.71
CA ASN A 137 8.43 6.82 0.77
C ASN A 137 8.95 8.10 1.45
N ILE A 138 8.24 8.63 2.46
CA ILE A 138 8.71 9.78 3.24
C ILE A 138 10.00 9.42 4.01
N ALA A 139 10.05 8.27 4.67
CA ALA A 139 11.25 7.82 5.38
C ALA A 139 12.48 7.78 4.46
N GLN A 140 12.30 7.28 3.25
CA GLN A 140 13.36 7.23 2.24
C GLN A 140 13.76 8.61 1.73
N GLN A 141 12.78 9.48 1.41
CA GLN A 141 13.04 10.83 0.91
C GLN A 141 13.76 11.70 1.94
N LEU A 142 13.38 11.59 3.22
CA LEU A 142 14.07 12.22 4.33
C LEU A 142 15.46 11.60 4.60
N GLY A 143 15.78 10.45 4.01
CA GLY A 143 17.04 9.75 4.24
C GLY A 143 17.15 9.12 5.64
N LEU A 144 16.01 8.90 6.30
CA LEU A 144 15.93 8.27 7.62
C LEU A 144 16.11 6.76 7.54
N GLU A 145 15.93 6.17 6.36
CA GLU A 145 16.01 4.74 6.10
C GLU A 145 16.74 4.43 4.78
N ASP A 146 17.60 3.39 4.76
CA ASP A 146 18.40 2.96 3.59
C ASP A 146 18.21 1.46 3.30
N GLY A 147 17.10 0.87 3.60
CA GLY A 147 16.92 -0.58 3.41
C GLY A 147 15.61 -0.96 2.76
N PRO A 148 15.35 -2.24 2.60
CA PRO A 148 14.03 -2.72 2.25
C PRO A 148 13.04 -2.22 3.30
N GLN A 149 11.96 -1.64 2.82
CA GLN A 149 11.02 -0.90 3.67
C GLN A 149 10.00 -1.86 4.27
N ASP A 150 10.12 -2.15 5.56
CA ASP A 150 9.02 -2.59 6.40
C ASP A 150 8.05 -1.42 6.59
N LEU A 151 6.79 -1.59 6.20
CA LEU A 151 5.81 -0.49 6.20
C LEU A 151 5.47 0.01 7.61
N VAL A 152 5.43 -0.89 8.59
CA VAL A 152 5.16 -0.55 10.00
C VAL A 152 6.36 0.20 10.60
N ALA A 153 7.56 -0.30 10.35
CA ALA A 153 8.79 0.35 10.81
C ALA A 153 8.95 1.74 10.20
N SER A 154 8.74 1.88 8.90
CA SER A 154 8.83 3.19 8.22
C SER A 154 7.81 4.19 8.76
N ARG A 155 6.58 3.75 9.04
CA ARG A 155 5.57 4.58 9.71
C ARG A 155 6.06 5.12 11.04
N ASP A 156 6.60 4.26 11.89
CA ASP A 156 7.06 4.64 13.23
C ASP A 156 8.28 5.55 13.19
N ILE A 157 9.18 5.35 12.22
CA ILE A 157 10.33 6.23 11.97
C ILE A 157 9.86 7.64 11.63
N VAL A 158 8.93 7.76 10.69
CA VAL A 158 8.39 9.06 10.26
C VAL A 158 7.65 9.73 11.41
N ASN A 159 6.77 9.02 12.13
CA ASN A 159 6.06 9.55 13.28
C ASN A 159 7.03 10.00 14.40
N GLY A 160 8.09 9.24 14.63
CA GLY A 160 9.15 9.62 15.57
C GLY A 160 9.85 10.93 15.18
N TRP A 161 10.18 11.10 13.89
CA TRP A 161 10.77 12.35 13.39
C TRP A 161 9.77 13.51 13.42
N LEU A 162 8.52 13.30 13.00
CA LEU A 162 7.48 14.33 13.05
C LEU A 162 7.19 14.83 14.47
N SER A 163 7.31 13.93 15.45
CA SER A 163 7.14 14.28 16.88
C SER A 163 8.31 15.10 17.43
N LYS A 164 9.51 14.95 16.87
CA LYS A 164 10.70 15.71 17.24
C LYS A 164 11.51 16.10 15.98
N PRO A 165 11.01 17.06 15.20
CA PRO A 165 11.54 17.38 13.88
C PRO A 165 12.81 18.25 13.99
N MET A 166 13.98 17.62 13.94
CA MET A 166 15.28 18.27 14.04
C MET A 166 15.99 18.29 12.69
N ARG A 167 16.72 19.40 12.38
CA ARG A 167 17.62 19.49 11.20
C ARG A 167 18.84 18.63 11.36
N LYS A 168 19.40 18.64 12.57
CA LYS A 168 20.59 17.89 12.94
C LYS A 168 20.37 17.20 14.25
N VAL A 169 20.57 15.93 14.24
CA VAL A 169 20.24 15.05 15.35
C VAL A 169 21.24 15.16 16.50
N VAL A 170 22.49 15.49 16.20
CA VAL A 170 23.56 15.60 17.22
C VAL A 170 23.58 16.97 17.89
N GLU A 171 22.89 17.97 17.32
CA GLU A 171 22.85 19.33 17.86
C GLU A 171 21.73 19.48 18.93
N PRO A 172 21.87 20.44 19.87
CA PRO A 172 20.84 20.66 20.89
C PRO A 172 19.45 20.95 20.31
N ASP A 173 18.45 20.63 21.07
CA ASP A 173 17.04 20.97 20.77
C ASP A 173 16.81 22.47 21.07
N ILE A 174 17.22 23.30 20.13
CA ILE A 174 17.07 24.76 20.16
C ILE A 174 16.20 25.19 18.96
N PRO A 175 15.55 26.36 19.02
CA PRO A 175 14.63 26.80 17.94
C PRO A 175 15.24 26.77 16.54
N GLU A 176 16.53 27.11 16.41
CA GLU A 176 17.25 27.13 15.13
C GLU A 176 17.46 25.75 14.52
N ASN A 177 17.44 24.69 15.32
CA ASN A 177 17.59 23.30 14.89
C ASN A 177 16.24 22.61 14.63
N GLN A 178 15.13 23.24 14.98
CA GLN A 178 13.80 22.68 14.78
C GLN A 178 13.29 22.93 13.37
N VAL A 179 12.45 22.01 12.87
CA VAL A 179 11.88 22.00 11.52
C VAL A 179 10.38 22.20 11.59
N HIS A 180 9.85 23.12 10.79
CA HIS A 180 8.42 23.24 10.58
C HIS A 180 8.01 22.38 9.39
N TRP A 181 7.04 21.49 9.59
CA TRP A 181 6.53 20.59 8.56
C TRP A 181 5.03 20.73 8.36
N LEU A 182 4.57 20.38 7.15
CA LEU A 182 3.16 20.29 6.77
C LEU A 182 2.88 18.90 6.22
N ILE A 183 1.89 18.22 6.79
CA ILE A 183 1.32 16.99 6.21
C ILE A 183 -0.08 17.29 5.69
N ILE A 184 -0.37 16.82 4.48
CA ILE A 184 -1.68 16.91 3.85
C ILE A 184 -2.20 15.50 3.63
N PHE A 185 -3.26 15.14 4.37
CA PHE A 185 -4.02 13.91 4.14
C PHE A 185 -5.19 14.21 3.21
N ASP A 186 -5.08 13.80 1.96
CA ASP A 186 -6.11 14.04 0.94
C ASP A 186 -7.09 12.87 0.86
N ASN A 187 -8.40 13.16 0.76
CA ASN A 187 -9.50 12.20 0.68
C ASN A 187 -9.67 11.31 1.94
N VAL A 188 -9.65 11.91 3.11
CA VAL A 188 -9.96 11.22 4.38
C VAL A 188 -11.45 11.04 4.52
N ASP A 189 -12.02 9.99 3.94
CA ASP A 189 -13.46 9.70 4.06
C ASP A 189 -13.77 8.86 5.32
N ASN A 190 -12.76 8.20 5.91
CA ASN A 190 -12.81 7.56 7.22
C ASN A 190 -11.60 7.99 8.05
N LEU A 191 -11.84 8.68 9.16
CA LEU A 191 -10.78 9.16 10.05
C LEU A 191 -10.07 8.06 10.84
N ASP A 192 -10.68 6.88 10.99
CA ASP A 192 -10.06 5.76 11.69
C ASP A 192 -8.76 5.31 11.02
N VAL A 193 -8.65 5.51 9.71
CA VAL A 193 -7.45 5.24 8.92
C VAL A 193 -6.23 6.03 9.41
N LEU A 194 -6.44 7.19 10.03
CA LEU A 194 -5.37 8.09 10.46
C LEU A 194 -4.80 7.79 11.84
N TYR A 195 -5.47 6.99 12.70
CA TYR A 195 -5.04 6.83 14.10
C TYR A 195 -3.57 6.41 14.25
N ASP A 196 -3.13 5.45 13.47
CA ASP A 196 -1.74 4.95 13.51
C ASP A 196 -0.74 5.88 12.79
N TYR A 197 -1.22 6.83 12.00
CA TYR A 197 -0.44 7.73 11.16
C TYR A 197 -0.47 9.17 11.63
N TRP A 198 -1.26 9.45 12.66
CA TRP A 198 -1.40 10.80 13.20
C TRP A 198 -0.22 11.14 14.12
N PRO A 199 0.50 12.25 13.86
CA PRO A 199 1.54 12.70 14.76
C PRO A 199 0.97 13.05 16.13
N THR A 200 1.51 12.46 17.20
CA THR A 200 0.97 12.63 18.56
C THR A 200 1.44 13.92 19.22
N THR A 201 2.61 14.41 18.84
CA THR A 201 3.25 15.62 19.37
C THR A 201 4.08 16.27 18.26
N GLY A 202 4.63 17.45 18.50
CA GLY A 202 5.58 18.10 17.60
C GLY A 202 5.09 19.42 17.01
N ARG A 203 6.02 20.18 16.43
CA ARG A 203 5.79 21.51 15.83
C ARG A 203 5.49 21.39 14.35
N GLY A 204 4.30 20.93 14.03
CA GLY A 204 3.90 20.78 12.64
C GLY A 204 2.45 21.09 12.40
N SER A 205 2.08 21.07 11.13
CA SER A 205 0.74 21.37 10.67
C SER A 205 0.16 20.20 9.90
N VAL A 206 -1.08 19.87 10.19
CA VAL A 206 -1.84 18.83 9.50
C VAL A 206 -3.04 19.44 8.81
N LEU A 207 -3.13 19.21 7.51
CA LEU A 207 -4.26 19.61 6.69
C LEU A 207 -4.96 18.35 6.18
N ILE A 208 -6.27 18.25 6.37
CA ILE A 208 -7.04 17.16 5.79
C ILE A 208 -8.09 17.66 4.80
N THR A 209 -8.38 16.86 3.79
CA THR A 209 -9.57 17.04 2.95
C THR A 209 -10.51 15.85 3.12
N SER A 210 -11.80 16.10 3.30
CA SER A 210 -12.81 15.06 3.52
C SER A 210 -14.14 15.38 2.82
N ARG A 211 -14.88 14.34 2.46
CA ARG A 211 -16.27 14.45 2.03
C ARG A 211 -17.24 14.44 3.23
N ASP A 212 -16.79 13.89 4.36
CA ASP A 212 -17.57 13.85 5.59
C ASP A 212 -17.57 15.22 6.29
N PRO A 213 -18.71 15.88 6.42
CA PRO A 213 -18.80 17.15 7.12
C PRO A 213 -18.54 17.01 8.64
N LEU A 214 -18.61 15.81 9.20
CA LEU A 214 -18.32 15.54 10.60
C LEU A 214 -16.81 15.42 10.88
N ALA A 215 -16.00 15.26 9.85
CA ALA A 215 -14.55 15.16 10.01
C ALA A 215 -13.95 16.32 10.82
N LYS A 216 -14.41 17.56 10.58
CA LYS A 216 -13.96 18.77 11.30
C LYS A 216 -14.29 18.79 12.80
N HIS A 217 -15.14 17.89 13.28
CA HIS A 217 -15.52 17.76 14.70
C HIS A 217 -14.83 16.59 15.40
N ASN A 218 -13.91 15.91 14.72
CA ASN A 218 -13.15 14.83 15.30
C ASN A 218 -12.13 15.37 16.32
N HIS A 219 -11.87 14.61 17.38
CA HIS A 219 -10.96 15.00 18.45
C HIS A 219 -9.49 15.16 18.02
N LEU A 220 -9.11 14.65 16.84
CA LEU A 220 -7.79 14.85 16.24
C LEU A 220 -7.62 16.26 15.66
N LEU A 221 -8.70 17.01 15.46
CA LEU A 221 -8.71 18.26 14.72
C LEU A 221 -9.12 19.43 15.62
N GLU A 222 -8.38 20.53 15.51
CA GLU A 222 -8.71 21.76 16.25
C GLU A 222 -9.67 22.65 15.49
N ASN A 223 -9.53 22.69 14.15
CA ASN A 223 -10.28 23.61 13.30
C ASN A 223 -10.71 22.94 12.00
N GLY A 224 -11.75 23.48 11.39
CA GLY A 224 -12.20 23.02 10.08
C GLY A 224 -13.31 23.85 9.51
N GLN A 225 -13.51 23.75 8.20
CA GLN A 225 -14.53 24.50 7.48
C GLN A 225 -15.16 23.67 6.38
N ASP A 226 -16.48 23.82 6.23
CA ASP A 226 -17.19 23.34 5.04
C ASP A 226 -16.94 24.27 3.87
N LEU A 227 -16.52 23.70 2.75
CA LEU A 227 -16.32 24.43 1.52
C LEU A 227 -17.67 24.56 0.78
N SER A 228 -18.15 25.79 0.64
CA SER A 228 -19.38 26.09 -0.09
C SER A 228 -19.15 26.14 -1.61
N PRO A 229 -20.14 26.06 -2.49
CA PRO A 229 -20.00 26.36 -3.91
C PRO A 229 -19.33 27.73 -4.16
N LEU A 230 -18.75 27.94 -5.32
CA LEU A 230 -18.23 29.24 -5.72
C LEU A 230 -19.37 30.27 -5.77
N THR A 231 -19.09 31.46 -5.36
CA THR A 231 -20.01 32.59 -5.53
C THR A 231 -20.26 32.84 -7.02
N SER A 232 -21.35 33.53 -7.34
CA SER A 232 -21.66 33.90 -8.73
C SER A 232 -20.51 34.65 -9.41
N THR A 233 -19.86 35.57 -8.68
CA THR A 233 -18.71 36.35 -9.20
C THR A 233 -17.47 35.47 -9.44
N GLU A 234 -17.17 34.54 -8.51
CA GLU A 234 -16.07 33.62 -8.66
C GLU A 234 -16.32 32.65 -9.84
N SER A 235 -17.56 32.15 -9.94
CA SER A 235 -17.99 31.26 -11.03
C SER A 235 -17.89 31.95 -12.39
N GLU A 236 -18.34 33.23 -12.49
CA GLU A 236 -18.22 34.04 -13.70
C GLU A 236 -16.75 34.22 -14.08
N THR A 237 -15.91 34.58 -13.13
CA THR A 237 -14.47 34.78 -13.32
C THR A 237 -13.79 33.50 -13.80
N LEU A 238 -14.09 32.37 -13.18
CA LEU A 238 -13.56 31.06 -13.55
C LEU A 238 -14.00 30.66 -14.96
N MET A 239 -15.29 30.77 -15.28
CA MET A 239 -15.84 30.42 -16.61
C MET A 239 -15.24 31.27 -17.72
N GLN A 240 -15.14 32.60 -17.54
CA GLN A 240 -14.52 33.49 -18.53
C GLN A 240 -13.03 33.21 -18.72
N HIS A 241 -12.31 32.85 -17.65
CA HIS A 241 -10.91 32.46 -17.75
C HIS A 241 -10.75 31.16 -18.56
N LEU A 242 -11.50 30.12 -18.20
CA LEU A 242 -11.41 28.80 -18.83
C LEU A 242 -11.87 28.80 -20.29
N THR A 243 -12.86 29.61 -20.64
CA THR A 243 -13.35 29.72 -22.03
C THR A 243 -12.56 30.68 -22.91
N HIS A 244 -11.74 31.56 -22.31
CA HIS A 244 -11.05 32.68 -22.95
C HIS A 244 -12.01 33.67 -23.63
N VAL A 245 -13.28 33.68 -23.24
CA VAL A 245 -14.33 34.57 -23.78
C VAL A 245 -14.84 35.49 -22.68
N LYS A 246 -14.69 36.80 -22.90
CA LYS A 246 -15.30 37.81 -22.02
C LYS A 246 -16.77 38.01 -22.45
N ALA A 247 -17.66 37.95 -21.48
CA ALA A 247 -19.07 38.20 -21.72
C ALA A 247 -19.35 39.73 -21.93
N ASP A 248 -19.77 40.10 -23.11
CA ASP A 248 -20.36 41.41 -23.38
C ASP A 248 -21.79 41.50 -22.78
N PRO A 249 -22.41 42.69 -22.77
CA PRO A 249 -23.72 42.84 -22.11
C PRO A 249 -24.81 41.85 -22.56
N PRO A 250 -24.98 41.52 -23.85
CA PRO A 250 -25.96 40.49 -24.27
C PRO A 250 -25.62 39.09 -23.82
N GLN A 251 -24.36 38.76 -23.68
CA GLN A 251 -23.92 37.43 -23.28
C GLN A 251 -23.86 37.22 -21.76
N ARG A 252 -23.84 38.32 -20.97
CA ARG A 252 -23.84 38.23 -19.48
C ARG A 252 -25.07 37.57 -18.93
N GLU A 253 -26.25 37.88 -19.48
CA GLU A 253 -27.50 37.23 -19.05
C GLU A 253 -27.48 35.74 -19.32
N ALA A 254 -26.99 35.35 -20.50
CA ALA A 254 -26.84 33.94 -20.84
C ALA A 254 -25.80 33.25 -19.95
N LEU A 255 -24.68 33.90 -19.67
CA LEU A 255 -23.65 33.39 -18.76
C LEU A 255 -24.18 33.21 -17.36
N ALA A 256 -24.88 34.21 -16.81
CA ALA A 256 -25.50 34.12 -15.50
C ALA A 256 -26.50 32.94 -15.40
N ALA A 257 -27.36 32.81 -16.43
CA ALA A 257 -28.31 31.69 -16.52
C ALA A 257 -27.65 30.32 -16.65
N ILE A 258 -26.48 30.22 -17.27
CA ILE A 258 -25.66 29.00 -17.30
C ILE A 258 -25.11 28.71 -15.91
N LEU A 259 -24.46 29.69 -15.27
CA LEU A 259 -23.82 29.52 -13.97
C LEU A 259 -24.79 29.16 -12.85
N GLU A 260 -26.01 29.73 -12.89
CA GLU A 260 -27.09 29.34 -11.98
C GLU A 260 -27.41 27.84 -12.06
N ARG A 261 -27.39 27.27 -13.27
CA ARG A 261 -27.62 25.83 -13.51
C ARG A 261 -26.46 24.93 -13.11
N LEU A 262 -25.24 25.47 -13.06
CA LEU A 262 -24.03 24.75 -12.69
C LEU A 262 -23.78 24.76 -11.19
N ASP A 263 -24.63 25.45 -10.41
CA ASP A 263 -24.64 25.51 -8.94
C ASP A 263 -23.28 25.85 -8.32
N GLY A 264 -22.45 26.62 -9.03
CA GLY A 264 -21.13 27.06 -8.55
C GLY A 264 -20.11 25.95 -8.29
N LEU A 265 -20.30 24.76 -8.86
CA LEU A 265 -19.38 23.63 -8.71
C LEU A 265 -18.17 23.77 -9.66
N PRO A 266 -16.93 23.94 -9.13
CA PRO A 266 -15.73 24.17 -9.99
C PRO A 266 -15.51 23.10 -11.04
N ILE A 267 -15.66 21.82 -10.71
CA ILE A 267 -15.47 20.72 -11.68
C ILE A 267 -16.48 20.77 -12.81
N VAL A 268 -17.71 21.20 -12.51
CA VAL A 268 -18.79 21.30 -13.49
C VAL A 268 -18.51 22.47 -14.46
N ILE A 269 -18.03 23.59 -13.91
CA ILE A 269 -17.63 24.77 -14.68
C ILE A 269 -16.46 24.42 -15.62
N ASP A 270 -15.46 23.68 -15.15
CA ASP A 270 -14.32 23.24 -15.97
C ASP A 270 -14.75 22.34 -17.12
N GLN A 271 -15.54 21.28 -16.85
CA GLN A 271 -16.05 20.38 -17.88
C GLN A 271 -16.93 21.08 -18.92
N MET A 272 -17.76 22.04 -18.47
CA MET A 272 -18.59 22.84 -19.38
C MET A 272 -17.75 23.80 -20.22
N SER A 273 -16.73 24.40 -19.62
CA SER A 273 -15.81 25.28 -20.32
C SER A 273 -15.04 24.54 -21.43
N SER A 274 -14.65 23.27 -21.19
CA SER A 274 -14.05 22.43 -22.23
C SER A 274 -14.98 22.27 -23.42
N THR A 275 -16.24 21.91 -23.17
CA THR A 275 -17.23 21.73 -24.22
C THR A 275 -17.50 23.03 -24.99
N PHE A 276 -17.54 24.15 -24.25
CA PHE A 276 -17.68 25.47 -24.85
C PHE A 276 -16.55 25.77 -25.84
N ARG A 277 -15.30 25.49 -25.49
CA ARG A 277 -14.12 25.65 -26.36
C ARG A 277 -14.17 24.72 -27.56
N ASP A 278 -14.46 23.45 -27.36
CA ASP A 278 -14.49 22.44 -28.43
C ASP A 278 -15.49 22.80 -29.55
N LEU A 279 -16.66 23.31 -29.16
CA LEU A 279 -17.71 23.72 -30.09
C LEU A 279 -17.59 25.14 -30.60
N ARG A 280 -16.67 25.94 -30.02
CA ARG A 280 -16.50 27.36 -30.31
C ARG A 280 -17.81 28.14 -30.25
N LEU A 281 -18.60 27.93 -29.19
CA LEU A 281 -19.92 28.53 -29.01
C LEU A 281 -19.83 29.93 -28.39
N SER A 282 -20.90 30.75 -28.61
CA SER A 282 -21.20 31.89 -27.76
C SER A 282 -21.96 31.43 -26.50
N TYR A 283 -22.00 32.23 -25.41
CA TYR A 283 -22.80 31.88 -24.21
C TYR A 283 -24.27 31.73 -24.55
N ILE A 284 -24.78 32.51 -25.50
CA ILE A 284 -26.18 32.43 -25.94
C ILE A 284 -26.44 31.09 -26.66
N ASP A 285 -25.58 30.71 -27.60
CA ASP A 285 -25.75 29.46 -28.33
C ASP A 285 -25.57 28.23 -27.41
N PHE A 286 -24.64 28.31 -26.48
CA PHE A 286 -24.44 27.28 -25.48
C PHE A 286 -25.70 27.12 -24.59
N LEU A 287 -26.31 28.22 -24.13
CA LEU A 287 -27.53 28.17 -23.35
C LEU A 287 -28.69 27.56 -24.13
N ARG A 288 -28.81 27.87 -25.43
CA ARG A 288 -29.82 27.24 -26.30
C ARG A 288 -29.60 25.73 -26.40
N LEU A 289 -28.37 25.31 -26.72
CA LEU A 289 -28.00 23.91 -26.80
C LEU A 289 -28.27 23.17 -25.49
N TYR A 290 -27.89 23.79 -24.37
CA TYR A 290 -28.15 23.21 -23.04
C TYR A 290 -29.65 23.03 -22.76
N ASN A 291 -30.50 24.01 -23.13
CA ASN A 291 -31.94 23.92 -22.92
C ASN A 291 -32.58 22.88 -23.86
N GLU A 292 -32.17 22.77 -25.10
CA GLU A 292 -32.70 21.80 -26.06
C GLU A 292 -32.36 20.36 -25.64
N GLU A 293 -31.14 20.11 -25.20
CA GLU A 293 -30.72 18.78 -24.77
C GLU A 293 -31.11 18.44 -23.33
N GLY A 294 -31.27 19.42 -22.44
CA GLY A 294 -31.54 19.24 -21.01
C GLY A 294 -32.91 18.63 -20.72
N ILE A 295 -33.94 18.90 -21.57
CA ILE A 295 -35.32 18.35 -21.41
C ILE A 295 -35.33 16.83 -21.60
N VAL A 296 -34.51 16.29 -22.51
CA VAL A 296 -34.42 14.84 -22.77
C VAL A 296 -33.80 14.07 -21.59
N ARG A 297 -33.05 14.76 -20.72
CA ARG A 297 -32.22 14.18 -19.65
C ARG A 297 -32.94 13.98 -18.32
N LEU A 298 -33.85 14.86 -17.96
CA LEU A 298 -34.66 14.70 -16.75
C LEU A 298 -35.45 13.39 -16.75
N GLN A 299 -35.79 12.87 -17.94
CA GLN A 299 -36.47 11.59 -18.11
C GLN A 299 -35.55 10.37 -17.92
N THR A 300 -34.23 10.49 -18.20
CA THR A 300 -33.27 9.38 -18.08
C THR A 300 -32.72 9.22 -16.66
N MET A 301 -32.90 10.24 -15.80
CA MET A 301 -32.33 10.28 -14.42
C MET A 301 -33.23 9.70 -13.34
N GLN A 302 -34.40 9.18 -13.65
CA GLN A 302 -35.25 8.53 -12.65
C GLN A 302 -34.61 7.31 -11.97
N ASN A 303 -33.50 6.82 -12.50
CA ASN A 303 -32.77 5.66 -12.00
C ASN A 303 -31.52 6.02 -11.14
N PHE A 304 -31.19 7.31 -10.97
CA PHE A 304 -30.07 7.71 -10.11
C PHE A 304 -30.56 7.94 -8.68
N SER A 305 -29.94 7.24 -7.73
CA SER A 305 -30.26 7.34 -6.31
C SER A 305 -30.03 8.76 -5.78
N ALA A 306 -30.75 9.09 -4.71
CA ALA A 306 -30.96 10.41 -4.14
C ALA A 306 -29.72 11.05 -3.46
N THR A 307 -28.53 11.01 -4.04
CA THR A 307 -27.35 11.72 -3.53
C THR A 307 -27.25 13.12 -4.13
N SER A 308 -26.78 14.06 -3.32
CA SER A 308 -26.76 15.50 -3.54
C SER A 308 -25.97 16.01 -4.76
N ASP A 309 -25.29 15.14 -5.51
CA ASP A 309 -24.41 15.48 -6.64
C ASP A 309 -25.11 15.43 -8.02
N LYS A 310 -26.40 15.72 -8.09
CA LYS A 310 -27.18 15.59 -9.34
C LYS A 310 -26.67 16.46 -10.49
N VAL A 311 -26.20 17.68 -10.21
CA VAL A 311 -25.74 18.62 -11.26
C VAL A 311 -24.40 18.20 -11.83
N GLY A 312 -23.43 17.81 -10.99
CA GLY A 312 -22.13 17.33 -11.44
C GLY A 312 -22.22 16.08 -12.30
N SER A 313 -23.09 15.13 -11.91
CA SER A 313 -23.36 13.92 -12.68
C SER A 313 -24.00 14.21 -14.04
N LEU A 314 -24.90 15.21 -14.15
CA LEU A 314 -25.53 15.61 -15.40
C LEU A 314 -24.54 16.14 -16.43
N VAL A 315 -23.63 17.00 -16.01
CA VAL A 315 -22.63 17.59 -16.91
C VAL A 315 -21.62 16.56 -17.39
N THR A 316 -21.13 15.72 -16.48
CA THR A 316 -20.27 14.60 -16.81
C THR A 316 -20.97 13.64 -17.80
N LEU A 317 -22.26 13.33 -17.60
CA LEU A 317 -23.05 12.53 -18.55
C LEU A 317 -23.12 13.15 -19.96
N TRP A 318 -23.20 14.46 -20.04
CA TRP A 318 -23.25 15.16 -21.33
C TRP A 318 -21.92 15.06 -22.09
N SER A 319 -20.81 15.27 -21.39
CA SER A 319 -19.47 15.07 -21.96
C SER A 319 -19.28 13.61 -22.41
N LEU A 320 -19.71 12.62 -21.60
CA LEU A 320 -19.58 11.20 -21.89
C LEU A 320 -20.37 10.75 -23.14
N LYS A 321 -21.54 11.34 -23.41
CA LYS A 321 -22.34 10.96 -24.61
C LYS A 321 -21.62 11.30 -25.91
N ARG A 322 -20.82 12.34 -25.95
CA ARG A 322 -20.13 12.84 -27.14
C ARG A 322 -18.87 12.08 -27.50
N LEU A 323 -18.30 11.34 -26.53
CA LEU A 323 -17.10 10.56 -26.76
C LEU A 323 -17.31 9.45 -27.81
N SER A 324 -16.28 9.19 -28.59
CA SER A 324 -16.23 8.00 -29.44
C SER A 324 -16.35 6.73 -28.61
N ILE A 325 -16.86 5.64 -29.19
CA ILE A 325 -17.02 4.37 -28.47
C ILE A 325 -15.68 3.86 -27.92
N ARG A 326 -14.61 4.04 -28.67
CA ARG A 326 -13.24 3.68 -28.25
C ARG A 326 -12.81 4.45 -26.99
N THR A 327 -13.08 5.73 -26.95
CA THR A 327 -12.78 6.61 -25.83
C THR A 327 -13.64 6.28 -24.61
N LYS A 328 -14.92 5.92 -24.81
CA LYS A 328 -15.79 5.43 -23.74
C LYS A 328 -15.25 4.16 -23.12
N GLU A 329 -14.85 3.18 -23.93
CA GLU A 329 -14.32 1.90 -23.44
C GLU A 329 -13.00 2.10 -22.66
N LEU A 330 -12.13 3.02 -23.09
CA LEU A 330 -10.94 3.41 -22.32
C LEU A 330 -11.34 4.03 -20.98
N LEU A 331 -12.27 4.97 -20.96
CA LEU A 331 -12.74 5.63 -19.75
C LEU A 331 -13.43 4.63 -18.77
N TRP A 332 -14.19 3.65 -19.28
CA TRP A 332 -14.77 2.60 -18.45
C TRP A 332 -13.70 1.81 -17.71
N VAL A 333 -12.61 1.45 -18.38
CA VAL A 333 -11.48 0.78 -17.74
C VAL A 333 -10.82 1.68 -16.70
N ILE A 334 -10.49 2.92 -17.05
CA ILE A 334 -9.90 3.90 -16.12
C ILE A 334 -10.79 4.06 -14.87
N SER A 335 -12.11 4.05 -15.04
CA SER A 335 -13.07 4.24 -13.95
C SER A 335 -13.11 3.10 -12.92
N LEU A 336 -12.52 1.95 -13.21
CA LEU A 336 -12.43 0.78 -12.33
C LEU A 336 -11.10 0.69 -11.56
N LEU A 337 -10.13 1.52 -11.93
CA LEU A 337 -8.81 1.56 -11.32
C LEU A 337 -8.70 2.70 -10.28
N ASP A 338 -7.53 2.89 -9.70
CA ASP A 338 -7.32 3.99 -8.77
C ASP A 338 -7.43 5.33 -9.51
N PRO A 339 -8.16 6.34 -8.96
CA PRO A 339 -8.39 7.59 -9.69
C PRO A 339 -7.22 8.57 -9.65
N ASP A 340 -6.26 8.41 -8.76
CA ASP A 340 -5.29 9.46 -8.46
C ASP A 340 -3.99 9.36 -9.27
N GLU A 341 -3.40 8.16 -9.40
CA GLU A 341 -2.07 8.00 -9.99
C GLU A 341 -1.92 6.71 -10.81
N ILE A 342 -2.63 6.58 -11.93
CA ILE A 342 -2.52 5.39 -12.77
C ILE A 342 -1.34 5.52 -13.72
N PRO A 343 -0.33 4.63 -13.68
CA PRO A 343 0.73 4.62 -14.68
C PRO A 343 0.16 4.44 -16.08
N GLU A 344 0.53 5.31 -17.02
CA GLU A 344 -0.01 5.29 -18.38
C GLU A 344 0.28 3.97 -19.10
N GLU A 345 1.43 3.33 -18.79
CA GLU A 345 1.79 2.03 -19.35
C GLU A 345 0.79 0.90 -19.04
N THR A 346 -0.02 1.05 -18.00
CA THR A 346 -1.08 0.09 -17.63
C THR A 346 -2.11 -0.05 -18.73
N PHE A 347 -2.31 0.99 -19.54
CA PHE A 347 -3.31 1.01 -20.62
C PHE A 347 -2.79 0.46 -21.94
N PHE A 348 -1.48 0.19 -22.05
CA PHE A 348 -0.88 -0.33 -23.27
C PHE A 348 -1.10 -1.83 -23.37
N TYR A 349 -2.03 -2.21 -24.24
CA TYR A 349 -2.24 -3.63 -24.55
C TYR A 349 -0.97 -4.27 -25.13
N LYS A 350 -0.53 -5.36 -24.53
CA LYS A 350 0.65 -6.12 -24.96
C LYS A 350 0.25 -7.45 -25.57
N LYS A 351 -0.56 -8.24 -24.85
CA LYS A 351 -1.00 -9.59 -25.26
C LYS A 351 -2.28 -9.95 -24.47
N GLY A 352 -2.93 -11.05 -24.84
CA GLY A 352 -4.05 -11.59 -24.10
C GLY A 352 -5.42 -11.25 -24.71
N HIS A 353 -6.49 -11.52 -23.98
CA HIS A 353 -7.85 -11.32 -24.44
C HIS A 353 -8.46 -10.06 -23.80
N ILE A 354 -8.78 -9.07 -24.61
CA ILE A 354 -9.52 -7.87 -24.21
C ILE A 354 -11.01 -8.12 -24.46
N ALA A 355 -11.81 -8.05 -23.41
CA ALA A 355 -13.25 -8.31 -23.49
C ALA A 355 -14.03 -7.17 -24.15
N LEU A 356 -13.54 -5.94 -24.07
CA LEU A 356 -14.09 -4.77 -24.75
C LEU A 356 -13.63 -4.76 -26.22
N SER A 357 -14.58 -4.76 -27.14
CA SER A 357 -14.29 -4.92 -28.57
C SER A 357 -13.61 -3.72 -29.22
N ASN A 358 -13.94 -2.50 -28.78
CA ASN A 358 -13.41 -1.26 -29.31
C ASN A 358 -12.31 -0.65 -28.46
N TYR A 359 -11.81 -1.35 -27.42
CA TYR A 359 -10.71 -0.88 -26.60
C TYR A 359 -9.50 -0.50 -27.48
N PRO A 360 -8.80 0.61 -27.23
CA PRO A 360 -7.65 1.02 -28.03
C PRO A 360 -6.48 0.04 -27.90
N LYS A 361 -6.25 -0.77 -28.94
CA LYS A 361 -5.21 -1.83 -28.95
C LYS A 361 -3.88 -1.38 -29.51
N THR A 362 -3.84 -0.23 -30.18
CA THR A 362 -2.59 0.36 -30.70
C THR A 362 -2.25 1.64 -29.96
N LEU A 363 -0.95 1.97 -29.89
CA LEU A 363 -0.51 3.24 -29.30
C LEU A 363 -1.21 4.44 -29.94
N ARG A 364 -1.40 4.42 -31.26
CA ARG A 364 -2.10 5.50 -31.99
C ARG A 364 -3.55 5.65 -31.52
N ASP A 365 -4.28 4.53 -31.41
CA ASP A 365 -5.68 4.54 -30.96
C ASP A 365 -5.80 5.01 -29.52
N TYR A 366 -4.86 4.59 -28.67
CA TYR A 366 -4.77 5.04 -27.30
C TYR A 366 -4.54 6.54 -27.18
N LEU A 367 -3.53 7.07 -27.91
CA LEU A 367 -3.22 8.49 -27.89
C LEU A 367 -4.39 9.35 -28.38
N GLN A 368 -5.15 8.88 -29.39
CA GLN A 368 -6.36 9.56 -29.87
C GLN A 368 -7.46 9.55 -28.80
N ALA A 369 -7.73 8.42 -28.16
CA ALA A 369 -8.72 8.31 -27.09
C ALA A 369 -8.33 9.15 -25.87
N ARG A 370 -7.06 9.12 -25.47
CA ARG A 370 -6.52 9.98 -24.41
C ARG A 370 -6.71 11.46 -24.72
N ALA A 371 -6.38 11.89 -25.95
CA ALA A 371 -6.54 13.29 -26.36
C ALA A 371 -8.01 13.74 -26.28
N GLU A 372 -8.95 12.89 -26.67
CA GLU A 372 -10.39 13.17 -26.56
C GLU A 372 -10.83 13.27 -25.08
N LEU A 373 -10.32 12.44 -24.19
CA LEU A 373 -10.58 12.54 -22.74
C LEU A 373 -10.00 13.82 -22.12
N LEU A 374 -8.79 14.21 -22.53
CA LEU A 374 -8.13 15.42 -22.08
C LEU A 374 -8.87 16.68 -22.55
N SER A 375 -9.25 16.73 -23.84
CA SER A 375 -9.99 17.87 -24.40
C SER A 375 -11.36 18.06 -23.72
N SER A 376 -11.94 16.98 -23.21
CA SER A 376 -13.21 17.00 -22.48
C SER A 376 -13.05 17.24 -20.96
N SER A 377 -11.85 17.53 -20.45
CA SER A 377 -11.53 17.69 -19.03
C SER A 377 -12.00 16.51 -18.15
N LEU A 378 -12.05 15.29 -18.71
CA LEU A 378 -12.48 14.10 -17.98
C LEU A 378 -11.32 13.42 -17.26
N ILE A 379 -10.10 13.57 -17.76
CA ILE A 379 -8.86 13.09 -17.15
C ILE A 379 -7.82 14.20 -17.07
N LYS A 380 -6.86 14.07 -16.19
CA LYS A 380 -5.61 14.86 -16.15
C LYS A 380 -4.44 13.92 -16.52
N HIS A 381 -3.41 14.46 -17.15
CA HIS A 381 -2.20 13.73 -17.52
C HIS A 381 -0.96 14.45 -17.02
N ASP A 382 -0.15 13.76 -16.24
CA ASP A 382 1.20 14.22 -15.89
C ASP A 382 2.19 13.64 -16.89
N ALA A 383 2.67 14.49 -17.79
CA ALA A 383 3.60 14.09 -18.84
C ALA A 383 5.01 13.79 -18.33
N GLU A 384 5.42 14.33 -17.19
CA GLU A 384 6.73 14.05 -16.58
C GLU A 384 6.76 12.68 -15.94
N GLN A 385 5.73 12.35 -15.19
CA GLN A 385 5.61 11.06 -14.48
C GLN A 385 4.91 9.98 -15.30
N GLN A 386 4.38 10.32 -16.49
CA GLN A 386 3.59 9.42 -17.34
C GLN A 386 2.43 8.75 -16.58
N LYS A 387 1.65 9.58 -15.86
CA LYS A 387 0.50 9.14 -15.06
C LYS A 387 -0.78 9.84 -15.50
N ILE A 388 -1.89 9.12 -15.34
CA ILE A 388 -3.24 9.63 -15.56
C ILE A 388 -3.97 9.70 -14.23
N SER A 389 -4.77 10.75 -14.04
CA SER A 389 -5.71 10.86 -12.93
C SER A 389 -7.10 11.23 -13.42
N LEU A 390 -8.09 10.84 -12.64
CA LEU A 390 -9.52 10.98 -12.94
C LEU A 390 -10.24 11.50 -11.70
N HIS A 391 -11.09 12.50 -11.86
CA HIS A 391 -11.88 12.96 -10.71
C HIS A 391 -12.90 11.88 -10.28
N ARG A 392 -13.06 11.65 -8.97
CA ARG A 392 -13.92 10.57 -8.42
C ARG A 392 -15.38 10.67 -8.87
N LEU A 393 -15.93 11.89 -8.98
CA LEU A 393 -17.28 12.09 -9.52
C LEU A 393 -17.39 11.62 -10.99
N THR A 394 -16.39 11.91 -11.82
CA THR A 394 -16.33 11.42 -13.20
C THR A 394 -16.23 9.89 -13.23
N GLN A 395 -15.43 9.32 -12.34
CA GLN A 395 -15.29 7.88 -12.17
C GLN A 395 -16.63 7.21 -11.79
N GLU A 396 -17.33 7.75 -10.80
CA GLU A 396 -18.64 7.26 -10.35
C GLU A 396 -19.68 7.35 -11.46
N THR A 397 -19.72 8.49 -12.16
CA THR A 397 -20.65 8.70 -13.28
C THR A 397 -20.36 7.76 -14.45
N ALA A 398 -19.09 7.56 -14.81
CA ALA A 398 -18.69 6.63 -15.87
C ALA A 398 -19.10 5.20 -15.56
N ARG A 399 -19.01 4.79 -14.28
CA ARG A 399 -19.50 3.46 -13.84
C ARG A 399 -21.00 3.34 -13.88
N ALA A 400 -21.71 4.39 -13.43
CA ALA A 400 -23.18 4.38 -13.33
C ALA A 400 -23.91 4.31 -14.69
N ILE A 401 -23.25 4.68 -15.78
CA ILE A 401 -23.84 4.61 -17.13
C ILE A 401 -23.62 3.26 -17.83
N MET A 402 -22.76 2.42 -17.31
CA MET A 402 -22.52 1.09 -17.88
C MET A 402 -23.70 0.17 -17.57
N ASP A 403 -24.18 -0.55 -18.59
CA ASP A 403 -25.02 -1.70 -18.35
C ASP A 403 -24.21 -2.87 -17.76
N GLU A 404 -24.89 -3.92 -17.29
CA GLU A 404 -24.24 -5.06 -16.64
C GLU A 404 -23.20 -5.75 -17.54
N LYS A 405 -23.47 -5.86 -18.83
CA LYS A 405 -22.54 -6.46 -19.78
C LYS A 405 -21.31 -5.60 -20.00
N GLN A 406 -21.50 -4.29 -20.14
CA GLN A 406 -20.40 -3.32 -20.28
C GLN A 406 -19.54 -3.30 -19.03
N LEU A 407 -20.15 -3.29 -17.84
CA LEU A 407 -19.43 -3.33 -16.57
C LEU A 407 -18.60 -4.62 -16.44
N PHE A 408 -19.18 -5.77 -16.77
CA PHE A 408 -18.48 -7.05 -16.80
C PHE A 408 -17.27 -7.00 -17.77
N GLN A 409 -17.48 -6.57 -19.00
CA GLN A 409 -16.42 -6.50 -20.01
C GLN A 409 -15.32 -5.51 -19.63
N ALA A 410 -15.71 -4.36 -19.08
CA ALA A 410 -14.74 -3.36 -18.58
C ALA A 410 -13.90 -3.91 -17.42
N PHE A 411 -14.54 -4.61 -16.48
CA PHE A 411 -13.86 -5.23 -15.33
C PHE A 411 -12.87 -6.31 -15.77
N GLN A 412 -13.28 -7.21 -16.68
CA GLN A 412 -12.37 -8.24 -17.24
C GLN A 412 -11.21 -7.62 -18.00
N THR A 413 -11.46 -6.53 -18.73
CA THR A 413 -10.39 -5.79 -19.44
C THR A 413 -9.42 -5.12 -18.47
N ALA A 414 -9.94 -4.48 -17.40
CA ALA A 414 -9.11 -3.86 -16.37
C ALA A 414 -8.20 -4.89 -15.66
N ILE A 415 -8.75 -6.06 -15.30
CA ILE A 415 -7.98 -7.16 -14.74
C ILE A 415 -6.85 -7.57 -15.68
N GLN A 416 -7.14 -7.81 -16.97
CA GLN A 416 -6.15 -8.24 -17.94
C GLN A 416 -5.01 -7.23 -18.10
N LEU A 417 -5.31 -5.94 -18.16
CA LEU A 417 -4.30 -4.89 -18.29
C LEU A 417 -3.42 -4.78 -17.05
N VAL A 418 -4.01 -4.88 -15.88
CA VAL A 418 -3.25 -4.85 -14.62
C VAL A 418 -2.36 -6.09 -14.49
N ILE A 419 -2.83 -7.27 -14.87
CA ILE A 419 -2.03 -8.50 -14.93
C ILE A 419 -0.81 -8.32 -15.85
N GLU A 420 -0.97 -7.71 -17.01
CA GLU A 420 0.13 -7.46 -17.95
C GLU A 420 1.15 -6.45 -17.44
N ALA A 421 0.74 -5.53 -16.57
CA ALA A 421 1.61 -4.53 -15.97
C ALA A 421 2.29 -5.02 -14.70
N TRP A 422 1.68 -5.94 -13.95
CA TRP A 422 2.17 -6.45 -12.68
C TRP A 422 3.41 -7.34 -12.84
N PRO A 423 4.50 -7.11 -12.08
CA PRO A 423 5.70 -7.93 -12.13
C PRO A 423 5.53 -9.18 -11.27
N PHE A 424 4.86 -10.21 -11.82
CA PHE A 424 4.68 -11.48 -11.12
C PHE A 424 6.01 -12.11 -10.71
N GLN A 425 5.97 -12.80 -9.59
CA GLN A 425 7.07 -13.58 -9.03
C GLN A 425 6.71 -15.06 -9.02
N SER A 426 7.70 -15.92 -9.25
CA SER A 426 7.51 -17.36 -9.07
C SER A 426 7.74 -17.78 -7.63
N MET A 427 7.13 -18.89 -7.19
CA MET A 427 7.36 -19.46 -5.87
C MET A 427 8.85 -19.84 -5.62
N ARG A 428 9.65 -20.04 -6.67
CA ARG A 428 11.10 -20.29 -6.58
C ARG A 428 11.93 -19.04 -6.30
N GLU A 429 11.43 -17.87 -6.76
CA GLU A 429 12.13 -16.57 -6.69
C GLU A 429 11.73 -15.75 -5.45
N HIS A 430 11.17 -16.38 -4.43
CA HIS A 430 10.72 -15.71 -3.21
C HIS A 430 11.68 -14.61 -2.74
N HIS A 431 11.13 -13.43 -2.38
CA HIS A 431 11.84 -12.25 -1.90
C HIS A 431 12.62 -11.47 -2.96
N TRP A 432 11.99 -11.25 -4.12
CA TRP A 432 12.56 -10.41 -5.17
C TRP A 432 12.27 -8.92 -4.94
N ILE A 433 13.07 -8.29 -4.10
CA ILE A 433 12.92 -6.88 -3.67
C ILE A 433 12.97 -5.89 -4.84
N ALA A 434 13.71 -6.21 -5.92
CA ALA A 434 13.84 -5.32 -7.08
C ALA A 434 12.50 -5.00 -7.79
N ARG A 435 11.44 -5.79 -7.57
CA ARG A 435 10.09 -5.52 -8.14
C ARG A 435 9.30 -4.46 -7.37
N PHE A 436 9.67 -4.16 -6.11
CA PHE A 436 8.89 -3.32 -5.21
C PHE A 436 8.50 -1.96 -5.78
N PRO A 437 9.42 -1.18 -6.39
CA PRO A 437 9.06 0.13 -6.94
C PRO A 437 7.95 0.06 -8.01
N LYS A 438 7.95 -1.01 -8.82
CA LYS A 438 6.91 -1.23 -9.82
C LYS A 438 5.60 -1.71 -9.19
N CYS A 439 5.67 -2.58 -8.21
CA CYS A 439 4.50 -3.02 -7.44
C CYS A 439 3.77 -1.83 -6.80
N GLU A 440 4.50 -0.92 -6.16
CA GLU A 440 3.94 0.27 -5.50
C GLU A 440 3.09 1.13 -6.44
N THR A 441 3.52 1.29 -7.69
CA THR A 441 2.79 2.13 -8.64
C THR A 441 1.48 1.52 -9.13
N ILE A 442 1.37 0.19 -9.13
CA ILE A 442 0.20 -0.56 -9.65
C ILE A 442 -0.74 -0.99 -8.51
N PHE A 443 -0.19 -1.19 -7.31
CA PHE A 443 -0.89 -1.70 -6.14
C PHE A 443 -2.21 -0.98 -5.81
N PRO A 444 -2.32 0.37 -5.85
CA PRO A 444 -3.59 1.06 -5.59
C PRO A 444 -4.71 0.62 -6.54
N SER A 445 -4.38 0.37 -7.81
CA SER A 445 -5.35 -0.14 -8.80
C SER A 445 -5.79 -1.59 -8.49
N ILE A 446 -4.90 -2.42 -7.96
CA ILE A 446 -5.26 -3.79 -7.53
C ILE A 446 -6.21 -3.75 -6.33
N LEU A 447 -5.99 -2.85 -5.37
CA LEU A 447 -6.90 -2.66 -4.24
C LEU A 447 -8.31 -2.28 -4.69
N ARG A 448 -8.44 -1.44 -5.73
CA ARG A 448 -9.74 -1.10 -6.31
C ARG A 448 -10.40 -2.32 -6.97
N LEU A 449 -9.64 -3.10 -7.72
CA LEU A 449 -10.14 -4.34 -8.32
C LEU A 449 -10.56 -5.36 -7.26
N LYS A 450 -9.78 -5.52 -6.18
CA LYS A 450 -10.12 -6.37 -5.02
C LYS A 450 -11.45 -5.95 -4.41
N SER A 451 -11.59 -4.67 -4.05
CA SER A 451 -12.81 -4.13 -3.44
C SER A 451 -14.04 -4.34 -4.34
N ARG A 452 -13.90 -4.17 -5.67
CA ARG A 452 -14.97 -4.43 -6.63
C ARG A 452 -15.30 -5.92 -6.74
N ALA A 453 -14.31 -6.79 -6.71
CA ALA A 453 -14.53 -8.23 -6.71
C ALA A 453 -15.33 -8.67 -5.48
N GLU A 454 -14.99 -8.14 -4.30
CA GLU A 454 -15.72 -8.40 -3.05
C GLU A 454 -17.18 -7.92 -3.14
N GLU A 455 -17.45 -6.74 -3.71
CA GLU A 455 -18.79 -6.24 -3.96
C GLU A 455 -19.57 -7.19 -4.89
N PHE A 456 -19.00 -7.58 -6.03
CA PHE A 456 -19.64 -8.46 -6.99
C PHE A 456 -19.97 -9.84 -6.40
N ILE A 457 -19.04 -10.39 -5.62
CA ILE A 457 -19.27 -11.68 -4.93
C ILE A 457 -20.37 -11.54 -3.87
N ARG A 458 -20.41 -10.44 -3.13
CA ARG A 458 -21.46 -10.16 -2.13
C ARG A 458 -22.83 -10.03 -2.77
N ASP A 459 -22.90 -9.37 -3.94
CA ASP A 459 -24.11 -9.18 -4.72
C ASP A 459 -24.54 -10.45 -5.50
N GLY A 460 -23.79 -11.54 -5.39
CA GLY A 460 -24.04 -12.79 -6.12
C GLY A 460 -23.76 -12.70 -7.62
N ARG A 461 -22.90 -11.77 -8.06
CA ARG A 461 -22.52 -11.57 -9.45
C ARG A 461 -21.24 -12.34 -9.77
N ASP A 462 -21.25 -13.13 -10.83
CA ASP A 462 -20.12 -13.94 -11.27
C ASP A 462 -18.97 -13.13 -11.92
N TYR A 463 -19.01 -11.82 -11.87
CA TYR A 463 -18.06 -10.93 -12.55
C TYR A 463 -16.62 -11.08 -12.01
N ALA A 464 -16.50 -11.44 -10.75
CA ALA A 464 -15.20 -11.67 -10.11
C ALA A 464 -14.59 -13.06 -10.40
N LEU A 465 -15.34 -13.97 -11.02
CA LEU A 465 -14.85 -15.31 -11.33
C LEU A 465 -13.88 -15.28 -12.51
N ASN A 466 -12.65 -14.90 -12.21
CA ASN A 466 -11.54 -14.76 -13.14
C ASN A 466 -10.28 -15.34 -12.51
N ILE A 467 -9.71 -16.39 -13.13
CA ILE A 467 -8.51 -17.06 -12.61
C ILE A 467 -7.30 -16.12 -12.59
N GLY A 468 -7.18 -15.23 -13.56
CA GLY A 468 -6.11 -14.23 -13.59
C GLY A 468 -6.19 -13.28 -12.40
N LEU A 469 -7.42 -12.89 -11.99
CA LEU A 469 -7.61 -12.09 -10.77
C LEU A 469 -7.18 -12.86 -9.53
N ALA A 470 -7.55 -14.13 -9.40
CA ALA A 470 -7.14 -14.97 -8.26
C ALA A 470 -5.61 -15.05 -8.15
N LYS A 471 -4.91 -15.29 -9.27
CA LYS A 471 -3.46 -15.31 -9.33
C LYS A 471 -2.83 -13.96 -8.97
N LEU A 472 -3.42 -12.87 -9.47
CA LEU A 472 -2.98 -11.51 -9.14
C LEU A 472 -3.10 -11.22 -7.64
N LEU A 473 -4.21 -11.65 -7.03
CA LEU A 473 -4.45 -11.50 -5.59
C LEU A 473 -3.43 -12.30 -4.77
N ASN A 474 -3.13 -13.55 -5.15
CA ASN A 474 -2.11 -14.35 -4.48
C ASN A 474 -0.74 -13.67 -4.48
N ASP A 475 -0.27 -13.23 -5.66
CA ASP A 475 1.06 -12.59 -5.77
C ASP A 475 1.10 -11.20 -5.12
N THR A 476 -0.02 -10.46 -5.12
CA THR A 476 -0.14 -9.19 -4.41
C THR A 476 -0.12 -9.39 -2.89
N GLY A 477 -0.82 -10.41 -2.39
CA GLY A 477 -0.77 -10.79 -0.98
C GLY A 477 0.64 -11.14 -0.54
N TRP A 478 1.37 -11.91 -1.36
CA TRP A 478 2.78 -12.22 -1.12
C TRP A 478 3.66 -10.97 -1.10
N TYR A 479 3.46 -10.04 -2.02
CA TYR A 479 4.13 -8.73 -2.00
C TYR A 479 3.90 -7.98 -0.69
N MET A 480 2.68 -7.98 -0.14
CA MET A 480 2.39 -7.35 1.15
C MET A 480 3.06 -8.06 2.32
N TYR A 481 3.14 -9.40 2.27
CA TYR A 481 3.90 -10.18 3.24
C TYR A 481 5.40 -9.81 3.24
N GLU A 482 6.00 -9.68 2.06
CA GLU A 482 7.39 -9.23 1.90
C GLU A 482 7.61 -7.78 2.43
N ARG A 483 6.54 -6.97 2.47
CA ARG A 483 6.54 -5.60 3.00
C ARG A 483 6.23 -5.52 4.51
N GLY A 484 6.22 -6.65 5.22
CA GLY A 484 5.99 -6.72 6.67
C GLY A 484 4.53 -6.58 7.11
N VAL A 485 3.57 -6.86 6.24
CA VAL A 485 2.13 -6.80 6.54
C VAL A 485 1.47 -8.15 6.26
N PRO A 486 1.73 -9.16 7.11
CA PRO A 486 1.26 -10.53 6.89
C PRO A 486 -0.27 -10.67 6.93
N GLU A 487 -0.99 -9.81 7.64
CA GLU A 487 -2.44 -9.83 7.70
C GLU A 487 -3.07 -9.59 6.31
N GLU A 488 -2.42 -8.78 5.49
CA GLU A 488 -2.88 -8.54 4.11
C GLU A 488 -2.72 -9.77 3.23
N LEU A 489 -1.65 -10.56 3.40
CA LEU A 489 -1.51 -11.84 2.70
C LEU A 489 -2.77 -12.70 2.90
N LYS A 490 -3.27 -12.80 4.14
CA LYS A 490 -4.47 -13.56 4.46
C LYS A 490 -5.68 -13.06 3.69
N THR A 491 -5.94 -11.74 3.73
CA THR A 491 -7.14 -11.15 3.09
C THR A 491 -7.13 -11.33 1.58
N PHE A 492 -5.98 -11.21 0.94
CA PHE A 492 -5.82 -11.40 -0.50
C PHE A 492 -5.96 -12.89 -0.90
N ALA A 493 -5.30 -13.77 -0.17
CA ALA A 493 -5.32 -15.20 -0.45
C ALA A 493 -6.68 -15.85 -0.17
N GLU A 494 -7.41 -15.42 0.85
CA GLU A 494 -8.79 -15.88 1.13
C GLU A 494 -9.74 -15.50 0.00
N LEU A 495 -9.64 -14.28 -0.55
CA LEU A 495 -10.44 -13.88 -1.70
C LEU A 495 -10.07 -14.69 -2.95
N SER A 496 -8.77 -14.90 -3.18
CA SER A 496 -8.28 -15.76 -4.27
C SER A 496 -8.82 -17.18 -4.15
N LEU A 497 -8.73 -17.77 -2.95
CA LEU A 497 -9.25 -19.10 -2.63
C LEU A 497 -10.76 -19.20 -2.94
N LYS A 498 -11.53 -18.22 -2.47
CA LYS A 498 -12.97 -18.16 -2.72
C LYS A 498 -13.33 -18.11 -4.23
N ILE A 499 -12.57 -17.33 -5.01
CA ILE A 499 -12.73 -17.28 -6.47
C ILE A 499 -12.35 -18.62 -7.09
N GLY A 500 -11.22 -19.20 -6.69
CA GLY A 500 -10.71 -20.48 -7.20
C GLY A 500 -11.67 -21.64 -6.92
N GLU A 501 -12.18 -21.77 -5.69
CA GLU A 501 -13.16 -22.81 -5.31
C GLU A 501 -14.47 -22.70 -6.12
N GLN A 502 -14.97 -21.50 -6.36
CA GLN A 502 -16.15 -21.29 -7.18
C GLN A 502 -15.90 -21.67 -8.65
N LEU A 503 -14.71 -21.38 -9.19
CA LEU A 503 -14.32 -21.82 -10.53
C LEU A 503 -14.15 -23.33 -10.60
N GLN A 504 -13.54 -23.95 -9.59
CA GLN A 504 -13.38 -25.40 -9.48
C GLN A 504 -14.74 -26.11 -9.46
N ALA A 505 -15.70 -25.60 -8.69
CA ALA A 505 -17.07 -26.16 -8.65
C ALA A 505 -17.80 -26.11 -10.00
N ARG A 506 -17.34 -25.28 -10.93
CA ARG A 506 -17.85 -25.16 -12.32
C ARG A 506 -17.07 -25.98 -13.34
N GLY A 507 -16.15 -26.83 -12.90
CA GLY A 507 -15.32 -27.67 -13.77
C GLY A 507 -14.02 -26.99 -14.17
N GLY A 508 -13.35 -26.31 -13.21
CA GLY A 508 -12.07 -25.66 -13.42
C GLY A 508 -10.99 -26.61 -13.93
N ASP A 509 -10.09 -26.08 -14.75
CA ASP A 509 -8.94 -26.78 -15.31
C ASP A 509 -7.74 -26.88 -14.31
N GLU A 510 -6.61 -27.41 -14.75
CA GLU A 510 -5.42 -27.54 -13.93
C GLU A 510 -4.88 -26.18 -13.43
N GLU A 511 -5.09 -25.10 -14.18
CA GLU A 511 -4.69 -23.76 -13.75
C GLU A 511 -5.50 -23.28 -12.53
N VAL A 512 -6.80 -23.58 -12.52
CA VAL A 512 -7.70 -23.30 -11.37
C VAL A 512 -7.26 -24.13 -10.17
N LEU A 513 -7.03 -25.42 -10.35
CA LEU A 513 -6.59 -26.33 -9.27
C LEU A 513 -5.26 -25.86 -8.66
N ARG A 514 -4.31 -25.48 -9.51
CA ARG A 514 -3.03 -24.92 -9.07
C ARG A 514 -3.21 -23.64 -8.24
N THR A 515 -4.06 -22.73 -8.69
CA THR A 515 -4.31 -21.47 -7.98
C THR A 515 -4.98 -21.70 -6.64
N VAL A 516 -5.92 -22.66 -6.54
CA VAL A 516 -6.53 -23.06 -5.27
C VAL A 516 -5.49 -23.62 -4.29
N ARG A 517 -4.60 -24.49 -4.78
CA ARG A 517 -3.48 -25.03 -3.98
C ARG A 517 -2.58 -23.93 -3.44
N GLU A 518 -2.17 -23.02 -4.32
CA GLU A 518 -1.33 -21.87 -3.97
C GLU A 518 -2.03 -20.94 -2.95
N SER A 519 -3.34 -20.70 -3.11
CA SER A 519 -4.11 -19.91 -2.15
C SER A 519 -4.16 -20.59 -0.78
N HIS A 520 -4.32 -21.92 -0.69
CA HIS A 520 -4.25 -22.64 0.57
C HIS A 520 -2.88 -22.48 1.23
N SER A 521 -1.77 -22.56 0.47
CA SER A 521 -0.43 -22.38 1.04
C SER A 521 -0.27 -20.97 1.64
N TYR A 522 -0.72 -19.93 0.94
CA TYR A 522 -0.60 -18.54 1.40
C TYR A 522 -1.50 -18.21 2.59
N VAL A 523 -2.74 -18.71 2.60
CA VAL A 523 -3.59 -18.59 3.81
C VAL A 523 -2.95 -19.31 5.00
N GLY A 524 -2.39 -20.50 4.77
CA GLY A 524 -1.67 -21.24 5.80
C GLY A 524 -0.48 -20.44 6.37
N ILE A 525 0.39 -19.92 5.52
CA ILE A 525 1.54 -19.10 5.91
C ILE A 525 1.09 -17.87 6.72
N ALA A 526 0.06 -17.15 6.24
CA ALA A 526 -0.48 -16.01 6.95
C ALA A 526 -1.04 -16.37 8.34
N CYS A 527 -1.72 -17.52 8.45
CA CYS A 527 -2.20 -18.03 9.75
C CYS A 527 -1.05 -18.42 10.71
N ALA A 528 0.12 -18.82 10.19
CA ALA A 528 1.30 -19.05 11.01
C ALA A 528 1.78 -17.76 11.68
N GLU A 529 1.90 -16.69 10.92
CA GLU A 529 2.32 -15.37 11.42
C GLU A 529 1.30 -14.76 12.40
N SER A 530 0.00 -15.03 12.20
CA SER A 530 -1.08 -14.60 13.11
C SER A 530 -1.30 -15.52 14.31
N HIS A 531 -0.43 -16.51 14.56
CA HIS A 531 -0.55 -17.51 15.63
C HIS A 531 -1.82 -18.39 15.59
N GLU A 532 -2.47 -18.48 14.45
CA GLU A 532 -3.65 -19.30 14.25
C GLU A 532 -3.28 -20.75 13.90
N SER A 533 -2.56 -21.45 14.81
CA SER A 533 -1.91 -22.74 14.53
C SER A 533 -2.85 -23.83 14.00
N THR A 534 -4.13 -23.83 14.40
CA THR A 534 -5.14 -24.78 13.93
C THR A 534 -5.50 -24.52 12.45
N LEU A 535 -5.72 -23.26 12.09
CA LEU A 535 -6.01 -22.87 10.71
C LEU A 535 -4.78 -23.05 9.81
N HIS A 536 -3.59 -22.71 10.33
CA HIS A 536 -2.33 -23.00 9.66
C HIS A 536 -2.25 -24.47 9.25
N MET A 537 -2.31 -25.38 10.23
CA MET A 537 -2.26 -26.84 9.95
C MET A 537 -3.36 -27.27 8.97
N PHE A 538 -4.59 -26.75 9.11
CA PHE A 538 -5.71 -27.09 8.22
C PHE A 538 -5.40 -26.74 6.77
N HIS A 539 -4.95 -25.51 6.50
CA HIS A 539 -4.70 -25.07 5.12
C HIS A 539 -3.46 -25.73 4.50
N ILE A 540 -2.39 -25.88 5.28
CA ILE A 540 -1.18 -26.56 4.80
C ILE A 540 -1.44 -28.06 4.54
N GLN A 541 -2.23 -28.72 5.39
CA GLN A 541 -2.63 -30.10 5.16
C GLN A 541 -3.49 -30.24 3.89
N LYS A 542 -4.44 -29.34 3.66
CA LYS A 542 -5.24 -29.31 2.43
C LYS A 542 -4.37 -29.15 1.19
N TRP A 543 -3.38 -28.28 1.25
CA TRP A 543 -2.42 -28.12 0.16
C TRP A 543 -1.64 -29.43 -0.10
N LEU A 544 -1.08 -30.03 0.95
CA LEU A 544 -0.32 -31.28 0.85
C LEU A 544 -1.19 -32.43 0.33
N ASP A 545 -2.42 -32.59 0.84
CA ASP A 545 -3.34 -33.66 0.42
C ASP A 545 -3.56 -33.62 -1.11
N VAL A 546 -3.86 -32.45 -1.66
CA VAL A 546 -4.07 -32.31 -3.12
C VAL A 546 -2.79 -32.57 -3.91
N LEU A 547 -1.62 -32.22 -3.36
CA LEU A 547 -0.34 -32.53 -4.01
C LEU A 547 -0.06 -34.04 -4.05
N LEU A 548 -0.41 -34.75 -2.98
CA LEU A 548 -0.25 -36.21 -2.90
C LEU A 548 -1.21 -36.97 -3.82
N GLU A 549 -2.36 -36.39 -4.17
CA GLU A 549 -3.30 -36.97 -5.16
C GLU A 549 -2.77 -36.90 -6.59
N ARG A 550 -1.78 -36.03 -6.88
CA ARG A 550 -1.14 -35.99 -8.19
C ARG A 550 -0.17 -37.15 -8.34
N GLU A 551 -0.47 -38.07 -9.21
CA GLU A 551 0.35 -39.28 -9.45
C GLU A 551 1.12 -39.19 -10.77
N SER A 552 2.41 -39.47 -10.74
CA SER A 552 3.25 -39.70 -11.94
C SER A 552 3.02 -41.05 -12.59
N THR A 553 2.73 -42.04 -11.75
CA THR A 553 2.29 -43.39 -12.06
C THR A 553 1.37 -43.85 -10.94
N PRO A 554 0.48 -44.85 -11.15
CA PRO A 554 -0.44 -45.29 -10.09
C PRO A 554 0.30 -45.60 -8.78
N GLY A 555 -0.11 -44.86 -7.70
CA GLY A 555 0.48 -44.97 -6.35
C GLY A 555 1.77 -44.20 -6.11
N VAL A 556 2.28 -43.41 -7.08
CA VAL A 556 3.52 -42.62 -6.91
C VAL A 556 3.22 -41.12 -7.11
N PRO A 557 3.33 -40.31 -6.05
CA PRO A 557 3.13 -38.87 -6.17
C PRO A 557 4.06 -38.19 -7.17
N VAL A 558 3.61 -37.08 -7.77
CA VAL A 558 4.51 -36.25 -8.59
C VAL A 558 5.50 -35.55 -7.67
N LEU A 559 6.79 -35.88 -7.87
CA LEU A 559 7.86 -35.20 -7.14
C LEU A 559 8.23 -33.90 -7.89
N ASP A 560 7.92 -32.78 -7.27
CA ASP A 560 8.26 -31.45 -7.79
C ASP A 560 8.60 -30.48 -6.66
N TYR A 561 8.99 -29.27 -7.04
CA TYR A 561 9.33 -28.20 -6.09
C TYR A 561 8.16 -27.88 -5.13
N GLU A 562 6.93 -27.90 -5.63
CA GLU A 562 5.73 -27.57 -4.84
C GLU A 562 5.52 -28.58 -3.71
N LEU A 563 5.70 -29.87 -3.98
CA LEU A 563 5.61 -30.93 -2.97
C LEU A 563 6.72 -30.83 -1.92
N GLY A 564 7.96 -30.56 -2.36
CA GLY A 564 9.08 -30.35 -1.43
C GLY A 564 8.81 -29.17 -0.50
N TYR A 565 8.29 -28.08 -1.03
CA TYR A 565 7.94 -26.90 -0.24
C TYR A 565 6.76 -27.16 0.72
N ALA A 566 5.74 -27.91 0.30
CA ALA A 566 4.62 -28.30 1.16
C ALA A 566 5.07 -29.12 2.38
N TYR A 567 6.03 -30.05 2.21
CA TYR A 567 6.61 -30.76 3.33
C TYR A 567 7.41 -29.87 4.27
N ASN A 568 8.08 -28.82 3.76
CA ASN A 568 8.69 -27.81 4.62
C ASN A 568 7.64 -27.11 5.48
N GLU A 569 6.52 -26.66 4.89
CA GLU A 569 5.47 -25.96 5.62
C GLU A 569 4.73 -26.85 6.61
N ILE A 570 4.54 -28.15 6.32
CA ILE A 570 4.04 -29.14 7.30
C ILE A 570 5.00 -29.26 8.47
N GLY A 571 6.31 -29.26 8.22
CA GLY A 571 7.33 -29.26 9.28
C GLY A 571 7.23 -28.02 10.17
N VAL A 572 7.02 -26.84 9.58
CA VAL A 572 6.77 -25.59 10.30
C VAL A 572 5.50 -25.71 11.17
N ALA A 573 4.41 -26.23 10.60
CA ALA A 573 3.15 -26.41 11.32
C ALA A 573 3.27 -27.37 12.51
N TYR A 574 4.04 -28.46 12.39
CA TYR A 574 4.38 -29.33 13.51
C TYR A 574 5.25 -28.63 14.56
N GLY A 575 6.20 -27.80 14.12
CA GLY A 575 7.03 -26.99 15.01
C GLY A 575 6.21 -26.06 15.90
N PHE A 576 5.22 -25.34 15.33
CA PHE A 576 4.28 -24.52 16.10
C PHE A 576 3.43 -25.30 17.09
N GLN A 577 3.19 -26.59 16.84
CA GLN A 577 2.50 -27.49 17.78
C GLN A 577 3.47 -28.15 18.79
N ASN A 578 4.75 -27.77 18.78
CA ASN A 578 5.80 -28.36 19.61
C ASN A 578 6.01 -29.88 19.36
N LYS A 579 5.70 -30.35 18.14
CA LYS A 579 5.92 -31.73 17.67
C LYS A 579 7.25 -31.80 16.94
N VAL A 580 8.35 -31.73 17.73
CA VAL A 580 9.70 -31.51 17.20
C VAL A 580 10.20 -32.69 16.35
N GLU A 581 9.85 -33.93 16.70
CA GLU A 581 10.22 -35.12 15.96
C GLU A 581 9.50 -35.20 14.62
N GLU A 582 8.20 -34.96 14.59
CA GLU A 582 7.39 -34.94 13.35
C GLU A 582 7.82 -33.80 12.43
N ALA A 583 8.17 -32.64 13.00
CA ALA A 583 8.72 -31.52 12.27
C ALA A 583 10.04 -31.88 11.59
N ALA A 584 10.98 -32.49 12.31
CA ALA A 584 12.26 -32.93 11.77
C ALA A 584 12.09 -33.95 10.63
N GLN A 585 11.16 -34.90 10.75
CA GLN A 585 10.85 -35.87 9.70
C GLN A 585 10.27 -35.18 8.47
N ALA A 586 9.40 -34.19 8.62
CA ALA A 586 8.83 -33.44 7.51
C ALA A 586 9.93 -32.63 6.76
N PHE A 587 10.85 -31.98 7.48
CA PHE A 587 11.98 -31.28 6.86
C PHE A 587 12.94 -32.23 6.14
N LEU A 588 13.25 -33.40 6.69
CA LEU A 588 14.03 -34.41 6.02
C LEU A 588 13.36 -34.88 4.73
N ARG A 589 12.02 -35.08 4.77
CA ARG A 589 11.26 -35.45 3.58
C ARG A 589 11.29 -34.35 2.51
N SER A 590 11.19 -33.09 2.91
CA SER A 590 11.37 -31.96 2.00
C SER A 590 12.73 -31.94 1.32
N ILE A 591 13.82 -32.16 2.09
CA ILE A 591 15.21 -32.26 1.58
C ILE A 591 15.33 -33.39 0.57
N GLU A 592 14.85 -34.61 0.90
CA GLU A 592 14.88 -35.77 -0.01
C GLU A 592 14.17 -35.47 -1.34
N ILE A 593 13.00 -34.80 -1.30
CA ILE A 593 12.26 -34.46 -2.51
C ILE A 593 13.07 -33.48 -3.36
N PHE A 594 13.61 -32.42 -2.78
CA PHE A 594 14.41 -31.44 -3.53
C PHE A 594 15.63 -32.07 -4.16
N GLN A 595 16.39 -32.91 -3.42
CA GLN A 595 17.55 -33.60 -3.92
C GLN A 595 17.23 -34.64 -5.02
N GLY A 596 15.99 -35.14 -5.06
CA GLY A 596 15.50 -36.05 -6.10
C GLY A 596 15.02 -35.35 -7.38
N LEU A 597 14.98 -34.02 -7.43
CA LEU A 597 14.53 -33.32 -8.63
C LEU A 597 15.59 -33.32 -9.74
N SER A 598 15.14 -33.40 -10.98
CA SER A 598 16.02 -33.36 -12.16
C SER A 598 16.71 -32.01 -12.39
N ASP A 599 16.10 -30.93 -11.86
CA ASP A 599 16.58 -29.57 -11.89
C ASP A 599 17.01 -29.07 -10.48
N TYR A 600 17.51 -30.02 -9.67
CA TYR A 600 17.98 -29.73 -8.31
C TYR A 600 19.12 -28.71 -8.31
N GLU A 601 19.00 -27.73 -7.46
CA GLU A 601 20.05 -26.79 -7.08
C GLU A 601 20.18 -26.77 -5.55
N GLU A 602 21.42 -26.75 -5.04
CA GLU A 602 21.69 -26.76 -3.59
C GLU A 602 20.97 -25.61 -2.83
N THR A 603 20.73 -24.50 -3.51
CA THR A 603 20.00 -23.33 -2.99
C THR A 603 18.53 -23.62 -2.64
N MET A 604 17.94 -24.70 -3.20
CA MET A 604 16.58 -25.14 -2.84
C MET A 604 16.49 -25.62 -1.39
N LEU A 605 17.61 -26.02 -0.80
CA LEU A 605 17.69 -26.45 0.60
C LEU A 605 17.65 -25.29 1.60
N GLY A 606 17.66 -24.06 1.14
CA GLY A 606 17.74 -22.85 1.96
C GLY A 606 16.56 -22.63 2.94
N TRP A 607 15.45 -23.38 2.80
CA TRP A 607 14.34 -23.39 3.76
C TRP A 607 14.34 -24.62 4.67
N PRO A 608 14.28 -25.85 4.16
CA PRO A 608 14.12 -27.02 5.01
C PRO A 608 15.35 -27.30 5.87
N THR A 609 16.57 -27.07 5.36
CA THR A 609 17.79 -27.39 6.09
C THR A 609 17.99 -26.52 7.34
N PRO A 610 17.84 -25.16 7.30
CA PRO A 610 17.88 -24.36 8.51
C PRO A 610 16.77 -24.73 9.50
N ASN A 611 15.57 -25.06 9.00
CA ASN A 611 14.47 -25.49 9.88
C ASN A 611 14.80 -26.81 10.60
N LEU A 612 15.41 -27.75 9.88
CA LEU A 612 15.92 -29.00 10.48
C LEU A 612 16.97 -28.73 11.57
N GLY A 613 17.90 -27.79 11.29
CA GLY A 613 18.91 -27.36 12.26
C GLY A 613 18.27 -26.82 13.56
N PHE A 614 17.19 -26.03 13.46
CA PHE A 614 16.43 -25.60 14.62
C PHE A 614 15.77 -26.76 15.38
N MET A 615 15.27 -27.80 14.67
CA MET A 615 14.71 -28.99 15.32
C MET A 615 15.76 -29.76 16.08
N TYR A 616 16.95 -29.94 15.52
CA TYR A 616 18.07 -30.58 16.22
C TYR A 616 18.51 -29.77 17.44
N TRP A 617 18.57 -28.44 17.31
CA TRP A 617 18.84 -27.58 18.45
C TRP A 617 17.82 -27.76 19.58
N LEU A 618 16.51 -27.74 19.26
CA LEU A 618 15.43 -27.97 20.26
C LEU A 618 15.46 -29.37 20.87
N GLN A 619 15.97 -30.37 20.16
CA GLN A 619 16.21 -31.74 20.67
C GLN A 619 17.47 -31.83 21.54
N GLY A 620 18.26 -30.77 21.68
CA GLY A 620 19.55 -30.78 22.36
C GLY A 620 20.68 -31.49 21.58
N LYS A 621 20.49 -31.80 20.29
CA LYS A 621 21.48 -32.41 19.40
C LYS A 621 22.35 -31.29 18.80
N LEU A 622 23.19 -30.70 19.64
CA LEU A 622 23.90 -29.47 19.29
C LEU A 622 24.91 -29.67 18.19
N GLU A 623 25.64 -30.81 18.16
CA GLU A 623 26.62 -31.14 17.14
C GLU A 623 25.98 -31.36 15.76
N ASP A 624 24.79 -32.03 15.73
CA ASP A 624 24.06 -32.24 14.49
C ASP A 624 23.52 -30.90 13.97
N ALA A 625 23.04 -30.02 14.87
CA ALA A 625 22.58 -28.70 14.52
C ALA A 625 23.70 -27.81 13.96
N GLU A 626 24.90 -27.82 14.60
CA GLU A 626 26.08 -27.08 14.13
C GLU A 626 26.47 -27.54 12.72
N HIS A 627 26.50 -28.88 12.50
CA HIS A 627 26.84 -29.46 11.18
C HIS A 627 25.88 -28.96 10.11
N VAL A 628 24.58 -29.10 10.33
CA VAL A 628 23.54 -28.70 9.38
C VAL A 628 23.58 -27.18 9.08
N PHE A 629 23.77 -26.34 10.08
CA PHE A 629 23.88 -24.91 9.85
C PHE A 629 25.16 -24.49 9.13
N THR A 630 26.28 -25.21 9.36
CA THR A 630 27.55 -24.98 8.67
C THR A 630 27.41 -25.30 7.17
N GLU A 631 26.89 -26.50 6.85
CA GLU A 631 26.72 -26.95 5.46
C GLU A 631 25.87 -25.98 4.66
N ILE A 632 24.68 -25.56 5.20
CA ILE A 632 23.79 -24.66 4.47
C ILE A 632 24.34 -23.23 4.40
N LEU A 633 25.13 -22.78 5.38
CA LEU A 633 25.80 -21.50 5.31
C LEU A 633 26.83 -21.44 4.20
N ASP A 634 27.62 -22.52 4.02
CA ASP A 634 28.61 -22.63 2.95
C ASP A 634 27.95 -22.57 1.56
N ILE A 635 26.82 -23.27 1.38
CA ILE A 635 26.00 -23.19 0.16
C ILE A 635 25.54 -21.77 -0.12
N HIS A 636 25.02 -21.09 0.90
CA HIS A 636 24.53 -19.71 0.76
C HIS A 636 25.67 -18.72 0.43
N VAL A 637 26.82 -18.85 1.11
CA VAL A 637 27.98 -18.00 0.85
C VAL A 637 28.54 -18.24 -0.56
N ALA A 638 28.53 -19.47 -1.04
CA ALA A 638 28.97 -19.81 -2.39
C ALA A 638 28.02 -19.22 -3.47
N ALA A 639 26.71 -19.21 -3.21
CA ALA A 639 25.72 -18.73 -4.16
C ALA A 639 25.60 -17.20 -4.20
N TRP A 640 25.61 -16.53 -3.04
CA TRP A 640 25.28 -15.08 -2.92
C TRP A 640 26.37 -14.25 -2.26
N GLY A 641 27.47 -14.88 -1.81
CA GLY A 641 28.56 -14.20 -1.10
C GLY A 641 28.27 -13.99 0.39
N VAL A 642 29.30 -13.54 1.10
CA VAL A 642 29.24 -13.33 2.56
C VAL A 642 28.28 -12.19 2.93
N ASP A 643 28.14 -11.22 2.04
CA ASP A 643 27.33 -10.00 2.20
C ASP A 643 26.03 -10.06 1.36
N ASP A 644 25.35 -11.20 1.35
CA ASP A 644 24.07 -11.35 0.67
C ASP A 644 23.07 -10.25 1.08
N THR A 645 22.54 -9.53 0.10
CA THR A 645 21.51 -8.49 0.28
C THR A 645 20.20 -8.83 -0.42
N THR A 646 20.10 -10.03 -1.01
CA THR A 646 18.95 -10.43 -1.83
C THR A 646 17.86 -11.11 -1.01
N SER A 647 18.21 -11.69 0.15
CA SER A 647 17.29 -12.45 0.97
C SER A 647 17.71 -12.43 2.45
N PHE A 648 16.76 -12.58 3.36
CA PHE A 648 17.03 -12.70 4.79
C PHE A 648 17.42 -14.13 5.22
N LYS A 649 17.41 -15.11 4.31
CA LYS A 649 17.68 -16.53 4.62
C LYS A 649 19.04 -16.73 5.27
N THR A 650 20.08 -16.08 4.75
CA THR A 650 21.43 -16.10 5.34
C THR A 650 21.42 -15.62 6.80
N GLY A 651 20.66 -14.57 7.09
CA GLY A 651 20.47 -14.08 8.47
C GLY A 651 19.85 -15.12 9.39
N LYS A 652 18.84 -15.89 8.92
CA LYS A 652 18.21 -16.98 9.67
C LYS A 652 19.21 -18.08 10.03
N ILE A 653 20.09 -18.43 9.10
CA ILE A 653 21.15 -19.44 9.31
C ILE A 653 22.15 -18.95 10.37
N LEU A 654 22.60 -17.69 10.24
CA LEU A 654 23.52 -17.06 11.19
C LEU A 654 22.91 -16.97 12.60
N TYR A 655 21.60 -16.67 12.71
CA TYR A 655 20.87 -16.68 13.97
C TYR A 655 20.86 -18.05 14.62
N GLY A 656 20.53 -19.11 13.85
CA GLY A 656 20.53 -20.50 14.33
C GLY A 656 21.90 -20.94 14.81
N MET A 657 22.95 -20.69 14.01
CA MET A 657 24.34 -21.01 14.37
C MET A 657 24.74 -20.30 15.67
N GLY A 658 24.41 -19.01 15.81
CA GLY A 658 24.71 -18.24 17.02
C GLY A 658 24.05 -18.85 18.27
N ASN A 659 22.79 -19.29 18.17
CA ASN A 659 22.09 -19.94 19.28
C ASN A 659 22.72 -21.29 19.66
N VAL A 660 23.04 -22.13 18.69
CA VAL A 660 23.70 -23.44 18.92
C VAL A 660 25.02 -23.26 19.64
N LEU A 661 25.88 -22.36 19.13
CA LEU A 661 27.18 -22.08 19.73
C LEU A 661 27.07 -21.50 21.14
N HIS A 662 26.02 -20.70 21.40
CA HIS A 662 25.73 -20.20 22.74
C HIS A 662 25.48 -21.35 23.72
N ASP A 663 24.62 -22.31 23.33
CA ASP A 663 24.25 -23.44 24.18
C ASP A 663 25.40 -24.47 24.33
N MET A 664 26.34 -24.49 23.37
CA MET A 664 27.61 -25.22 23.50
C MET A 664 28.62 -24.51 24.42
N GLY A 665 28.33 -23.30 24.92
CA GLY A 665 29.25 -22.50 25.74
C GLY A 665 30.35 -21.75 24.95
N ARG A 666 30.31 -21.77 23.62
CA ARG A 666 31.25 -21.08 22.71
C ARG A 666 30.82 -19.63 22.46
N PHE A 667 30.83 -18.84 23.53
CA PHE A 667 30.18 -17.51 23.59
C PHE A 667 30.80 -16.47 22.65
N ASP A 668 32.12 -16.50 22.43
CA ASP A 668 32.78 -15.53 21.55
C ASP A 668 32.41 -15.80 20.08
N GLU A 669 32.32 -17.04 19.69
CA GLU A 669 31.88 -17.44 18.36
C GLU A 669 30.40 -17.13 18.15
N SER A 670 29.57 -17.46 19.13
CA SER A 670 28.14 -17.11 19.15
C SER A 670 27.91 -15.60 18.96
N PHE A 671 28.65 -14.76 19.71
CA PHE A 671 28.58 -13.32 19.58
C PHE A 671 28.92 -12.84 18.15
N ASN A 672 29.96 -13.42 17.52
CA ASN A 672 30.32 -13.08 16.16
C ASN A 672 29.25 -13.44 15.15
N PHE A 673 28.61 -14.63 15.28
CA PHE A 673 27.51 -15.02 14.42
C PHE A 673 26.27 -14.15 14.61
N HIS A 674 25.89 -13.84 15.84
CA HIS A 674 24.78 -12.92 16.14
C HIS A 674 25.04 -11.51 15.61
N ARG A 675 26.27 -10.98 15.70
CA ARG A 675 26.62 -9.68 15.11
C ARG A 675 26.53 -9.69 13.58
N ARG A 676 26.98 -10.75 12.91
CA ARG A 676 26.82 -10.92 11.46
C ARG A 676 25.35 -11.01 11.09
N CYS A 677 24.55 -11.75 11.86
CA CYS A 677 23.11 -11.83 11.68
C CYS A 677 22.43 -10.46 11.76
N LEU A 678 22.77 -9.65 12.77
CA LEU A 678 22.25 -8.28 12.90
C LEU A 678 22.62 -7.43 11.66
N GLN A 679 23.84 -7.50 11.17
CA GLN A 679 24.24 -6.78 9.96
C GLN A 679 23.44 -7.20 8.74
N GLN A 680 23.21 -8.52 8.61
CA GLN A 680 22.41 -9.09 7.53
C GLN A 680 20.95 -8.65 7.59
N TYR A 681 20.30 -8.78 8.76
CA TYR A 681 18.90 -8.37 8.94
C TYR A 681 18.71 -6.87 8.77
N LYS A 682 19.67 -6.03 9.22
CA LYS A 682 19.63 -4.59 8.96
C LYS A 682 19.60 -4.26 7.46
N LYS A 683 20.34 -5.01 6.64
CA LYS A 683 20.41 -4.81 5.18
C LYS A 683 19.20 -5.36 4.44
N THR A 684 18.60 -6.46 4.92
CA THR A 684 17.57 -7.21 4.19
C THR A 684 16.16 -6.97 4.71
N LEU A 685 15.99 -6.76 6.01
CA LEU A 685 14.69 -6.61 6.68
C LEU A 685 14.48 -5.21 7.27
N GLY A 686 15.58 -4.47 7.51
CA GLY A 686 15.52 -3.19 8.20
C GLY A 686 15.70 -3.32 9.72
N LEU A 687 15.86 -2.15 10.38
CA LEU A 687 16.18 -2.08 11.82
C LEU A 687 15.02 -2.50 12.73
N ARG A 688 13.79 -2.30 12.30
CA ARG A 688 12.59 -2.46 13.14
C ARG A 688 11.82 -3.76 12.89
N HIS A 689 12.28 -4.59 11.99
CA HIS A 689 11.67 -5.90 11.79
C HIS A 689 11.83 -6.74 13.06
N GLU A 690 10.79 -7.52 13.44
CA GLU A 690 10.79 -8.35 14.65
C GLU A 690 12.04 -9.24 14.78
N ARG A 691 12.47 -9.88 13.68
CA ARG A 691 13.70 -10.71 13.63
C ARG A 691 14.96 -9.91 13.92
N THR A 692 14.99 -8.63 13.56
CA THR A 692 16.08 -7.72 13.91
C THR A 692 16.01 -7.38 15.40
N GLY A 693 14.82 -7.25 15.97
CA GLY A 693 14.59 -7.12 17.41
C GLY A 693 15.09 -8.35 18.18
N ASP A 694 14.75 -9.56 17.73
CA ASP A 694 15.19 -10.82 18.35
C ASP A 694 16.71 -10.91 18.43
N ILE A 695 17.41 -10.58 17.34
CA ILE A 695 18.89 -10.65 17.34
C ILE A 695 19.50 -9.52 18.22
N CYS A 696 18.87 -8.35 18.31
CA CYS A 696 19.30 -7.33 19.26
C CYS A 696 19.18 -7.82 20.70
N HIS A 697 18.09 -8.50 21.04
CA HIS A 697 17.90 -9.12 22.37
C HIS A 697 18.99 -10.16 22.68
N ARG A 698 19.36 -11.01 21.71
CA ARG A 698 20.47 -11.99 21.89
C ARG A 698 21.80 -11.28 22.12
N LEU A 699 22.10 -10.22 21.36
CA LEU A 699 23.31 -9.44 21.54
C LEU A 699 23.36 -8.70 22.88
N ALA A 700 22.24 -8.17 23.36
CA ALA A 700 22.14 -7.59 24.69
C ALA A 700 22.52 -8.61 25.79
N GLY A 701 22.08 -9.89 25.66
CA GLY A 701 22.50 -10.96 26.54
C GLY A 701 24.03 -11.19 26.55
N HIS A 702 24.69 -11.10 25.40
CA HIS A 702 26.15 -11.19 25.32
C HIS A 702 26.84 -10.01 25.99
N TYR A 703 26.36 -8.76 25.78
CA TYR A 703 26.90 -7.56 26.41
C TYR A 703 26.74 -7.58 27.94
N ILE A 704 25.58 -8.02 28.45
CA ILE A 704 25.36 -8.20 29.90
C ILE A 704 26.38 -9.18 30.49
N ARG A 705 26.62 -10.30 29.81
CA ARG A 705 27.64 -11.29 30.24
C ARG A 705 29.06 -10.71 30.29
N GLN A 706 29.39 -9.81 29.36
CA GLN A 706 30.68 -9.13 29.31
C GLN A 706 30.78 -7.95 30.30
N GLY A 707 29.72 -7.61 31.02
CA GLY A 707 29.65 -6.44 31.90
C GLY A 707 29.54 -5.10 31.16
N ALA A 708 29.23 -5.14 29.87
CA ALA A 708 29.08 -3.99 28.98
C ALA A 708 27.60 -3.52 28.97
N TYR A 709 27.12 -3.00 30.09
CA TYR A 709 25.71 -2.70 30.29
C TYR A 709 25.19 -1.56 29.42
N LYS A 710 26.05 -0.59 29.05
CA LYS A 710 25.67 0.51 28.14
C LYS A 710 25.42 0.04 26.71
N GLU A 711 26.18 -0.95 26.27
CA GLU A 711 26.06 -1.56 24.97
C GLU A 711 24.87 -2.54 24.93
N ALA A 712 24.41 -3.00 26.11
CA ALA A 712 23.25 -3.88 26.24
C ALA A 712 21.92 -3.10 26.21
N GLU A 713 21.93 -1.85 26.66
CA GLU A 713 20.77 -0.93 26.53
C GLU A 713 20.58 -0.48 25.06
#